data_17a384882a14f4958ec904869777ca1e
#
_entry.id   17a384882a14f4958ec904869777ca1e
#
_cell.length_a   1.000
_cell.length_b   1.000
_cell.length_c   1.000
_cell.angle_alpha   90.00
_cell.angle_beta   90.00
_cell.angle_gamma   90.00
#
_symmetry.space_group_name_H-M   'P 1'
#
loop_
_entity.id
_entity.type
_entity.pdbx_description
1 polymer ?
#
loop_
_entity_poly.entity_id
_entity_poly.type
_entity_poly.pdbx_seq_one_letter_code
_entity_poly.pdbx_strand_id
1 'polypeptide(L)'
;MDAVQQANSGHPGTPMAMAPVAYVLWQEFLRFDPADPVWPNRDRFILSAGHASTLLYSLLHLAGVKAVNRKYETLGELSVALDDLKKFRQLDSKCPGHPEYRWTSGVETTTGPLGQGVATSVGIALASKWLAARYNRPNFPMFDYDVYALAGDGCMMEGISGEAASFAGHLGLSNLCWIYDNNHITIEGNTSLAFSEDVAGRFLAYGWNVQRVSNANDLDLLREAFQRFKKTSDRPSLIIVDSHIAYGAPTKQDTSAAHGEPLGEDEIRATKRRYDWPEDAKFLVPQEVLENFQAGVGKRGGQLRGDWMNLFAAYQKEYPELAAETLAIQRREPPAGWDAEIPTFPPDPKGLASRDSSGKVLNAIAKRHPWLIGGSADLSPSTKTRLTFDGAGEIRRDSLGGRNIHFGVREHAMGAILNGLALAKLRAFGSGFLIFSDYGRGSLRLASIMELPVIYIFTHDSIGVGEDGPTHQPVEQLPSLRAIPGLTVIRPCDANEVAEAWRVIVEKKYDPVALILTRQALPTLDRSKFAPASGLRKGAYVLSDASDGQPEVLLIATGSEVSLCVEAQAELKQQGVEARVISMPSWELFEQQDEEYREAVLPGPVEARVSVEKAARFGWERYVGLKGDRIGMKTFGASAPLKELQQKFGFTAGAVVSAALEQVKQHAVR
;
A
#
# COMPACT_ATOMS: atom_id res chain seq x y z
N MET A 1 30.25 -2.95 7.26
CA MET A 1 31.19 -3.73 6.46
C MET A 1 31.13 -5.21 6.82
N ASP A 2 31.34 -5.59 8.08
CA ASP A 2 31.45 -7.00 8.53
C ASP A 2 30.20 -7.82 8.22
N ALA A 3 28.99 -7.26 8.41
CA ALA A 3 27.71 -7.94 8.11
C ALA A 3 27.58 -8.28 6.62
N VAL A 4 27.90 -7.33 5.73
CA VAL A 4 27.87 -7.55 4.28
C VAL A 4 28.92 -8.57 3.86
N GLN A 5 30.13 -8.50 4.42
CA GLN A 5 31.21 -9.42 4.13
C GLN A 5 30.88 -10.85 4.60
N GLN A 6 30.34 -11.00 5.81
CA GLN A 6 29.96 -12.30 6.35
C GLN A 6 28.82 -12.96 5.54
N ALA A 7 27.84 -12.15 5.11
CA ALA A 7 26.77 -12.62 4.24
C ALA A 7 27.23 -12.89 2.79
N ASN A 8 28.42 -12.46 2.43
CA ASN A 8 28.93 -12.42 1.05
C ASN A 8 27.90 -11.79 0.06
N SER A 9 27.12 -10.84 0.54
CA SER A 9 26.04 -10.19 -0.21
C SER A 9 25.58 -8.93 0.51
N GLY A 10 25.32 -7.85 -0.21
CA GLY A 10 24.78 -6.60 0.34
C GLY A 10 25.49 -5.36 -0.19
N HIS A 11 25.15 -4.22 0.39
CA HIS A 11 25.54 -2.90 -0.09
C HIS A 11 26.28 -2.14 1.04
N PRO A 12 27.60 -2.13 1.06
CA PRO A 12 28.37 -1.49 2.14
C PRO A 12 28.56 0.03 1.93
N GLY A 13 28.52 0.49 0.68
CA GLY A 13 28.98 1.83 0.31
C GLY A 13 28.17 2.98 0.89
N THR A 14 26.86 2.99 0.68
CA THR A 14 25.95 4.02 1.22
C THR A 14 25.90 4.02 2.76
N PRO A 15 25.84 2.85 3.47
CA PRO A 15 25.96 2.85 4.92
C PRO A 15 27.21 3.54 5.45
N MET A 16 28.36 3.35 4.80
CA MET A 16 29.61 3.99 5.19
C MET A 16 29.60 5.50 4.93
N ALA A 17 29.04 5.92 3.79
CA ALA A 17 28.93 7.32 3.41
C ALA A 17 27.98 8.11 4.32
N MET A 18 26.82 7.51 4.68
CA MET A 18 25.74 8.19 5.39
C MET A 18 25.76 7.97 6.91
N ALA A 19 26.73 7.24 7.45
CA ALA A 19 26.85 7.04 8.90
C ALA A 19 26.90 8.35 9.71
N PRO A 20 27.69 9.38 9.34
CA PRO A 20 27.71 10.66 10.07
C PRO A 20 26.35 11.39 10.01
N VAL A 21 25.69 11.37 8.87
CA VAL A 21 24.36 12.00 8.67
C VAL A 21 23.31 11.33 9.56
N ALA A 22 23.28 10.01 9.56
CA ALA A 22 22.37 9.24 10.39
C ALA A 22 22.67 9.42 11.89
N TYR A 23 23.94 9.46 12.27
CA TYR A 23 24.36 9.72 13.65
C TYR A 23 23.83 11.08 14.16
N VAL A 24 24.09 12.17 13.43
CA VAL A 24 23.61 13.51 13.83
C VAL A 24 22.10 13.54 13.93
N LEU A 25 21.40 12.98 12.93
CA LEU A 25 19.93 12.93 12.95
C LEU A 25 19.40 12.18 14.18
N TRP A 26 19.87 10.97 14.42
CA TRP A 26 19.35 10.11 15.50
C TRP A 26 19.74 10.63 16.88
N GLN A 27 20.98 11.06 17.04
CA GLN A 27 21.49 11.51 18.33
C GLN A 27 20.97 12.88 18.75
N GLU A 28 20.70 13.78 17.80
CA GLU A 28 20.47 15.19 18.17
C GLU A 28 19.07 15.69 17.79
N PHE A 29 18.42 15.17 16.75
CA PHE A 29 17.19 15.73 16.20
C PHE A 29 15.98 14.80 16.29
N LEU A 30 16.12 13.53 15.95
CA LEU A 30 15.00 12.57 15.85
C LEU A 30 14.30 12.40 17.22
N ARG A 31 13.01 12.69 17.28
CA ARG A 31 12.15 12.45 18.44
C ARG A 31 11.65 11.00 18.40
N PHE A 32 12.43 10.12 18.97
CA PHE A 32 12.19 8.67 18.93
C PHE A 32 12.60 8.03 20.25
N ASP A 33 11.72 7.21 20.84
CA ASP A 33 12.03 6.44 22.04
C ASP A 33 12.37 5.00 21.66
N PRO A 34 13.63 4.57 21.78
CA PRO A 34 14.02 3.19 21.52
C PRO A 34 13.28 2.15 22.40
N ALA A 35 12.82 2.55 23.60
CA ALA A 35 12.06 1.68 24.48
C ALA A 35 10.60 1.50 24.04
N ASP A 36 10.07 2.41 23.21
CA ASP A 36 8.71 2.33 22.62
C ASP A 36 8.71 2.82 21.17
N PRO A 37 9.22 2.01 20.24
CA PRO A 37 9.37 2.40 18.83
C PRO A 37 8.04 2.54 18.07
N VAL A 38 6.90 2.37 18.76
CA VAL A 38 5.55 2.54 18.19
C VAL A 38 4.79 3.71 18.79
N TRP A 39 5.42 4.51 19.63
CA TRP A 39 4.84 5.73 20.19
C TRP A 39 4.19 6.60 19.10
N PRO A 40 2.90 6.99 19.23
CA PRO A 40 2.15 7.62 18.14
C PRO A 40 2.74 8.92 17.61
N ASN A 41 3.28 9.78 18.49
CA ASN A 41 3.84 11.09 18.11
C ASN A 41 5.37 11.09 17.92
N ARG A 42 6.00 9.92 17.74
CA ARG A 42 7.41 9.84 17.38
C ARG A 42 7.66 10.38 15.97
N ASP A 43 8.81 10.95 15.71
CA ASP A 43 9.27 11.22 14.35
C ASP A 43 9.46 9.90 13.58
N ARG A 44 9.42 9.97 12.25
CA ARG A 44 9.58 8.80 11.38
C ARG A 44 10.86 8.91 10.58
N PHE A 45 11.70 7.89 10.69
CA PHE A 45 12.88 7.74 9.84
C PHE A 45 12.65 6.66 8.79
N ILE A 46 12.76 7.01 7.52
CA ILE A 46 12.54 6.12 6.37
C ILE A 46 13.83 5.99 5.58
N LEU A 47 14.34 4.78 5.47
CA LEU A 47 15.47 4.48 4.60
C LEU A 47 14.95 4.15 3.20
N SER A 48 14.75 5.18 2.35
CA SER A 48 14.27 5.02 0.97
C SER A 48 15.32 4.32 0.08
N ALA A 49 16.59 4.59 0.32
CA ALA A 49 17.70 3.80 -0.23
C ALA A 49 17.79 2.46 0.51
N GLY A 50 16.77 1.60 0.35
CA GLY A 50 16.58 0.39 1.14
C GLY A 50 17.71 -0.62 1.04
N HIS A 51 18.51 -0.57 -0.02
CA HIS A 51 19.73 -1.36 -0.16
C HIS A 51 20.78 -1.06 0.92
N ALA A 52 20.77 0.16 1.50
CA ALA A 52 21.62 0.53 2.63
C ALA A 52 21.10 -0.01 3.99
N SER A 53 20.36 -1.10 4.01
CA SER A 53 19.65 -1.66 5.17
C SER A 53 20.52 -1.86 6.41
N THR A 54 21.81 -2.21 6.24
CA THR A 54 22.76 -2.37 7.35
C THR A 54 22.99 -1.06 8.13
N LEU A 55 22.81 0.12 7.52
CA LEU A 55 22.82 1.39 8.24
C LEU A 55 21.66 1.41 9.27
N LEU A 56 20.45 1.13 8.83
CA LEU A 56 19.28 1.14 9.71
C LEU A 56 19.38 0.07 10.80
N TYR A 57 19.77 -1.15 10.46
CA TYR A 57 19.91 -2.23 11.45
C TYR A 57 20.98 -1.92 12.50
N SER A 58 22.09 -1.31 12.09
CA SER A 58 23.12 -0.84 13.03
C SER A 58 22.59 0.24 13.96
N LEU A 59 21.83 1.21 13.45
CA LEU A 59 21.19 2.25 14.28
C LEU A 59 20.18 1.65 15.28
N LEU A 60 19.33 0.70 14.85
CA LEU A 60 18.39 0.01 15.72
C LEU A 60 19.10 -0.74 16.86
N HIS A 61 20.23 -1.40 16.54
CA HIS A 61 21.08 -2.07 17.52
C HIS A 61 21.71 -1.09 18.49
N LEU A 62 22.40 -0.07 17.99
CA LEU A 62 23.15 0.91 18.80
C LEU A 62 22.22 1.73 19.69
N ALA A 63 21.06 2.12 19.21
CA ALA A 63 20.05 2.83 19.98
C ALA A 63 19.33 1.91 21.01
N GLY A 64 19.48 0.61 20.93
CA GLY A 64 18.83 -0.35 21.84
C GLY A 64 17.34 -0.46 21.63
N VAL A 65 16.87 -0.33 20.39
CA VAL A 65 15.44 -0.37 20.04
C VAL A 65 14.81 -1.69 20.44
N LYS A 66 13.67 -1.61 21.12
CA LYS A 66 12.94 -2.79 21.59
C LYS A 66 12.09 -3.42 20.48
N ALA A 67 11.96 -4.75 20.55
CA ALA A 67 11.07 -5.50 19.69
C ALA A 67 9.60 -5.20 20.00
N VAL A 68 8.75 -5.34 18.98
CA VAL A 68 7.30 -5.12 19.07
C VAL A 68 6.60 -6.35 18.47
N ASN A 69 5.58 -6.85 19.14
CA ASN A 69 4.77 -7.96 18.65
C ASN A 69 3.73 -7.49 17.60
N ARG A 70 2.98 -8.44 17.03
CA ARG A 70 1.95 -8.14 16.03
C ARG A 70 0.78 -7.30 16.54
N LYS A 71 0.63 -7.16 17.88
CA LYS A 71 -0.38 -6.30 18.51
C LYS A 71 0.14 -4.90 18.81
N TYR A 72 1.36 -4.57 18.38
CA TYR A 72 2.08 -3.31 18.66
C TYR A 72 2.40 -3.12 20.15
N GLU A 73 2.58 -4.22 20.91
CA GLU A 73 3.06 -4.20 22.28
C GLU A 73 4.58 -4.36 22.28
N THR A 74 5.28 -3.49 23.02
CA THR A 74 6.73 -3.53 23.13
C THR A 74 7.17 -4.71 24.01
N LEU A 75 8.17 -5.44 23.53
CA LEU A 75 8.77 -6.58 24.23
C LEU A 75 10.04 -6.16 24.98
N GLY A 76 10.52 -7.02 25.88
CA GLY A 76 11.74 -6.74 26.66
C GLY A 76 13.03 -6.90 25.86
N GLU A 77 13.02 -7.68 24.77
CA GLU A 77 14.18 -7.96 23.91
C GLU A 77 14.50 -6.84 22.92
N LEU A 78 15.71 -6.87 22.36
CA LEU A 78 16.12 -5.95 21.29
C LEU A 78 15.42 -6.31 19.98
N SER A 79 15.07 -5.29 19.20
CA SER A 79 14.65 -5.43 17.81
C SER A 79 15.72 -6.10 16.96
N VAL A 80 16.96 -5.63 17.09
CA VAL A 80 18.14 -6.13 16.39
C VAL A 80 19.26 -6.34 17.41
N ALA A 81 19.58 -7.59 17.74
CA ALA A 81 20.75 -7.94 18.50
C ALA A 81 22.00 -8.03 17.60
N LEU A 82 23.20 -8.04 18.19
CA LEU A 82 24.43 -8.17 17.40
C LEU A 82 24.48 -9.49 16.61
N ASP A 83 23.91 -10.55 17.17
CA ASP A 83 23.83 -11.86 16.50
C ASP A 83 22.82 -11.86 15.34
N ASP A 84 21.83 -10.98 15.34
CA ASP A 84 20.94 -10.77 14.19
C ASP A 84 21.69 -10.09 13.03
N LEU A 85 22.57 -9.11 13.33
CA LEU A 85 23.45 -8.49 12.33
C LEU A 85 24.43 -9.50 11.71
N LYS A 86 24.95 -10.43 12.51
CA LYS A 86 25.80 -11.55 12.00
C LYS A 86 25.03 -12.49 11.07
N LYS A 87 23.70 -12.52 11.15
CA LYS A 87 22.81 -13.32 10.30
C LYS A 87 22.16 -12.47 9.19
N PHE A 88 22.73 -11.32 8.86
CA PHE A 88 22.23 -10.47 7.77
C PHE A 88 21.97 -11.27 6.49
N ARG A 89 20.80 -11.08 5.88
CA ARG A 89 20.35 -11.79 4.66
C ARG A 89 20.24 -13.31 4.77
N GLN A 90 20.21 -13.87 5.98
CA GLN A 90 19.93 -15.30 6.16
C GLN A 90 18.43 -15.54 6.34
N LEU A 91 17.98 -16.78 6.08
CA LEU A 91 16.57 -17.17 6.26
C LEU A 91 16.12 -16.88 7.70
N ASP A 92 14.94 -16.32 7.83
CA ASP A 92 14.29 -15.94 9.11
C ASP A 92 15.11 -14.95 9.98
N SER A 93 16.13 -14.30 9.42
CA SER A 93 16.87 -13.26 10.12
C SER A 93 16.01 -12.02 10.37
N LYS A 94 16.18 -11.37 11.53
CA LYS A 94 15.62 -10.05 11.81
C LYS A 94 16.25 -8.92 10.96
N CYS A 95 17.31 -9.23 10.21
CA CYS A 95 18.02 -8.33 9.31
C CYS A 95 17.89 -8.80 7.85
N PRO A 96 16.70 -8.70 7.22
CA PRO A 96 16.52 -9.05 5.81
C PRO A 96 17.34 -8.14 4.89
N GLY A 97 17.43 -8.48 3.61
CA GLY A 97 18.24 -7.75 2.63
C GLY A 97 17.87 -6.28 2.43
N HIS A 98 16.61 -5.95 2.63
CA HIS A 98 16.05 -4.60 2.60
C HIS A 98 15.11 -4.43 3.80
N PRO A 99 14.85 -3.19 4.28
CA PRO A 99 13.97 -2.97 5.43
C PRO A 99 12.55 -3.49 5.18
N GLU A 100 12.01 -4.27 6.12
CA GLU A 100 10.66 -4.82 6.05
C GLU A 100 9.83 -4.41 7.26
N TYR A 101 8.73 -3.70 7.00
CA TYR A 101 7.77 -3.27 8.02
C TYR A 101 7.11 -4.49 8.68
N ARG A 102 6.98 -4.47 10.00
CA ARG A 102 6.47 -5.56 10.87
C ARG A 102 7.38 -6.80 10.96
N TRP A 103 8.38 -6.94 10.11
CA TRP A 103 9.40 -7.98 10.25
C TRP A 103 10.50 -7.55 11.23
N THR A 104 11.06 -6.36 11.01
CA THR A 104 12.04 -5.75 11.92
C THR A 104 11.38 -4.58 12.65
N SER A 105 11.27 -4.64 13.98
CA SER A 105 10.71 -3.55 14.80
C SER A 105 11.56 -2.29 14.68
N GLY A 106 10.92 -1.13 14.58
CA GLY A 106 11.59 0.15 14.31
C GLY A 106 11.75 0.51 12.83
N VAL A 107 11.44 -0.43 11.92
CA VAL A 107 11.31 -0.14 10.49
C VAL A 107 9.94 0.46 10.22
N GLU A 108 9.89 1.68 9.70
CA GLU A 108 8.65 2.44 9.50
C GLU A 108 7.91 2.05 8.21
N THR A 109 8.61 1.58 7.19
CA THR A 109 8.03 1.12 5.92
C THR A 109 8.95 0.13 5.22
N THR A 110 8.38 -0.78 4.45
CA THR A 110 9.15 -1.66 3.56
C THR A 110 9.69 -0.86 2.39
N THR A 111 11.00 -0.95 2.16
CA THR A 111 11.70 -0.34 1.03
C THR A 111 12.55 -1.37 0.29
N GLY A 112 13.28 -0.94 -0.74
CA GLY A 112 14.03 -1.80 -1.65
C GLY A 112 13.74 -1.40 -3.09
N PRO A 113 12.47 -1.40 -3.56
CA PRO A 113 12.14 -0.69 -4.79
C PRO A 113 12.38 0.82 -4.60
N LEU A 114 13.26 1.39 -5.43
CA LEU A 114 13.70 2.77 -5.32
C LEU A 114 12.52 3.75 -5.53
N GLY A 115 12.58 4.92 -4.89
CA GLY A 115 11.52 5.92 -4.95
C GLY A 115 10.31 5.66 -4.04
N GLN A 116 10.03 4.40 -3.66
CA GLN A 116 8.86 4.06 -2.84
C GLN A 116 8.93 4.67 -1.44
N GLY A 117 10.09 4.64 -0.80
CA GLY A 117 10.25 5.17 0.57
C GLY A 117 10.02 6.68 0.63
N VAL A 118 10.60 7.45 -0.29
CA VAL A 118 10.35 8.91 -0.36
C VAL A 118 8.88 9.21 -0.65
N ALA A 119 8.24 8.48 -1.55
CA ALA A 119 6.82 8.69 -1.84
C ALA A 119 5.91 8.31 -0.66
N THR A 120 6.20 7.21 0.03
CA THR A 120 5.48 6.79 1.25
C THR A 120 5.65 7.83 2.38
N SER A 121 6.84 8.45 2.50
CA SER A 121 7.11 9.49 3.48
C SER A 121 6.16 10.70 3.36
N VAL A 122 5.74 11.04 2.14
CA VAL A 122 4.76 12.11 1.88
C VAL A 122 3.41 11.78 2.52
N GLY A 123 2.96 10.54 2.41
CA GLY A 123 1.71 10.09 3.05
C GLY A 123 1.79 10.13 4.58
N ILE A 124 2.92 9.76 5.17
CA ILE A 124 3.13 9.82 6.62
C ILE A 124 3.18 11.28 7.10
N ALA A 125 3.83 12.17 6.33
CA ALA A 125 3.88 13.60 6.65
C ALA A 125 2.49 14.27 6.55
N LEU A 126 1.72 13.94 5.53
CA LEU A 126 0.33 14.38 5.40
C LEU A 126 -0.53 13.88 6.57
N ALA A 127 -0.36 12.61 6.98
CA ALA A 127 -1.07 12.06 8.13
C ALA A 127 -0.79 12.83 9.42
N SER A 128 0.47 13.22 9.68
CA SER A 128 0.83 14.06 10.82
C SER A 128 0.04 15.38 10.84
N LYS A 129 0.02 16.07 9.71
CA LYS A 129 -0.71 17.34 9.57
C LYS A 129 -2.23 17.17 9.70
N TRP A 130 -2.77 16.09 9.13
CA TRP A 130 -4.18 15.78 9.25
C TRP A 130 -4.59 15.45 10.69
N LEU A 131 -3.79 14.60 11.37
CA LEU A 131 -4.01 14.26 12.78
C LEU A 131 -3.92 15.51 13.67
N ALA A 132 -2.96 16.40 13.41
CA ALA A 132 -2.84 17.68 14.10
C ALA A 132 -4.08 18.55 13.91
N ALA A 133 -4.57 18.70 12.67
CA ALA A 133 -5.75 19.50 12.36
C ALA A 133 -7.02 18.98 13.05
N ARG A 134 -7.14 17.65 13.23
CA ARG A 134 -8.31 17.04 13.86
C ARG A 134 -8.22 16.99 15.39
N TYR A 135 -7.06 16.60 15.94
CA TYR A 135 -6.95 16.24 17.35
C TYR A 135 -6.23 17.27 18.22
N ASN A 136 -5.38 18.15 17.67
CA ASN A 136 -4.75 19.18 18.48
C ASN A 136 -5.78 20.18 18.99
N ARG A 137 -5.59 20.63 20.23
CA ARG A 137 -6.39 21.66 20.88
C ARG A 137 -5.45 22.68 21.53
N PRO A 138 -5.91 23.88 21.88
CA PRO A 138 -5.12 24.82 22.66
C PRO A 138 -4.52 24.13 23.90
N ASN A 139 -3.22 24.24 24.08
CA ASN A 139 -2.41 23.58 25.11
C ASN A 139 -2.27 22.04 24.98
N PHE A 140 -2.80 21.42 23.94
CA PHE A 140 -2.71 19.98 23.68
C PHE A 140 -2.22 19.69 22.27
N PRO A 141 -0.91 19.86 21.96
CA PRO A 141 -0.32 19.49 20.67
C PRO A 141 -0.09 17.96 20.63
N MET A 142 -1.15 17.18 20.39
CA MET A 142 -1.10 15.73 20.44
C MET A 142 -0.28 15.12 19.29
N PHE A 143 -0.28 15.79 18.12
CA PHE A 143 0.42 15.33 16.92
C PHE A 143 1.18 16.48 16.27
N ASP A 144 2.49 16.32 16.12
CA ASP A 144 3.38 17.31 15.48
C ASP A 144 4.67 16.68 14.94
N TYR A 145 4.65 15.37 14.69
CA TYR A 145 5.86 14.63 14.30
C TYR A 145 6.36 15.01 12.90
N ASP A 146 7.70 14.96 12.77
CA ASP A 146 8.41 15.13 11.52
C ASP A 146 8.69 13.79 10.85
N VAL A 147 8.97 13.85 9.54
CA VAL A 147 9.29 12.69 8.71
C VAL A 147 10.59 12.94 7.95
N TYR A 148 11.55 12.05 8.14
CA TYR A 148 12.85 12.09 7.49
C TYR A 148 12.99 10.89 6.55
N ALA A 149 13.36 11.11 5.29
CA ALA A 149 13.59 10.05 4.34
C ALA A 149 14.98 10.17 3.73
N LEU A 150 15.82 9.15 3.90
CA LEU A 150 17.15 9.08 3.31
C LEU A 150 17.07 8.36 1.96
N ALA A 151 17.50 9.03 0.90
CA ALA A 151 17.42 8.60 -0.48
C ALA A 151 18.76 8.74 -1.20
N GLY A 152 19.01 7.98 -2.22
CA GLY A 152 20.16 8.11 -3.11
C GLY A 152 19.76 8.52 -4.53
N ASP A 153 20.75 8.58 -5.44
CA ASP A 153 20.58 8.95 -6.83
C ASP A 153 19.47 8.17 -7.53
N GLY A 154 19.42 6.86 -7.35
CA GLY A 154 18.40 6.01 -7.94
C GLY A 154 16.98 6.34 -7.47
N CYS A 155 16.79 6.77 -6.21
CA CYS A 155 15.49 7.26 -5.77
C CYS A 155 15.09 8.56 -6.50
N MET A 156 16.06 9.43 -6.80
CA MET A 156 15.80 10.69 -7.51
C MET A 156 15.53 10.48 -9.00
N MET A 157 16.04 9.39 -9.59
CA MET A 157 15.77 8.99 -10.97
C MET A 157 14.36 8.46 -11.17
N GLU A 158 13.78 7.80 -10.16
CA GLU A 158 12.46 7.19 -10.23
C GLU A 158 11.34 8.23 -10.43
N GLY A 159 10.45 8.00 -11.41
CA GLY A 159 9.35 8.91 -11.72
C GLY A 159 8.41 9.17 -10.53
N ILE A 160 8.18 8.16 -9.69
CA ILE A 160 7.36 8.28 -8.48
C ILE A 160 7.87 9.36 -7.52
N SER A 161 9.19 9.58 -7.45
CA SER A 161 9.78 10.62 -6.61
C SER A 161 9.39 12.02 -7.09
N GLY A 162 9.37 12.25 -8.42
CA GLY A 162 8.90 13.49 -9.01
C GLY A 162 7.41 13.73 -8.75
N GLU A 163 6.58 12.71 -8.92
CA GLU A 163 5.14 12.78 -8.62
C GLU A 163 4.91 13.16 -7.14
N ALA A 164 5.58 12.46 -6.22
CA ALA A 164 5.43 12.66 -4.78
C ALA A 164 5.99 14.00 -4.31
N ALA A 165 7.17 14.42 -4.83
CA ALA A 165 7.78 15.71 -4.50
C ALA A 165 6.91 16.87 -4.94
N SER A 166 6.38 16.83 -6.16
CA SER A 166 5.44 17.82 -6.68
C SER A 166 4.19 17.93 -5.80
N PHE A 167 3.62 16.80 -5.38
CA PHE A 167 2.46 16.77 -4.49
C PHE A 167 2.77 17.35 -3.10
N ALA A 168 3.91 16.98 -2.50
CA ALA A 168 4.34 17.49 -1.20
C ALA A 168 4.59 19.01 -1.20
N GLY A 169 5.23 19.53 -2.26
CA GLY A 169 5.44 20.95 -2.44
C GLY A 169 4.14 21.73 -2.64
N HIS A 170 3.20 21.16 -3.41
CA HIS A 170 1.86 21.73 -3.60
C HIS A 170 1.11 21.90 -2.27
N LEU A 171 1.15 20.91 -1.40
CA LEU A 171 0.51 20.95 -0.08
C LEU A 171 1.35 21.70 0.98
N GLY A 172 2.59 22.04 0.71
CA GLY A 172 3.45 22.74 1.67
C GLY A 172 3.76 21.93 2.93
N LEU A 173 4.05 20.62 2.80
CA LEU A 173 4.27 19.71 3.93
C LEU A 173 5.59 20.02 4.66
N SER A 174 5.57 21.03 5.53
CA SER A 174 6.76 21.56 6.22
C SER A 174 7.39 20.58 7.22
N ASN A 175 6.72 19.52 7.60
CA ASN A 175 7.22 18.46 8.47
C ASN A 175 7.88 17.30 7.71
N LEU A 176 8.21 17.49 6.42
CA LEU A 176 8.86 16.51 5.57
C LEU A 176 10.27 16.96 5.20
N CYS A 177 11.25 16.12 5.50
CA CYS A 177 12.66 16.31 5.14
C CYS A 177 13.16 15.11 4.33
N TRP A 178 13.54 15.33 3.07
CA TRP A 178 14.30 14.36 2.30
C TRP A 178 15.78 14.65 2.41
N ILE A 179 16.57 13.63 2.67
CA ILE A 179 18.04 13.69 2.76
C ILE A 179 18.55 12.91 1.56
N TYR A 180 19.20 13.60 0.65
CA TYR A 180 19.68 13.04 -0.60
C TYR A 180 21.18 12.79 -0.53
N ASP A 181 21.58 11.52 -0.52
CA ASP A 181 22.95 11.03 -0.68
C ASP A 181 23.41 11.27 -2.12
N ASN A 182 24.10 12.39 -2.34
CA ASN A 182 24.61 12.83 -3.63
C ASN A 182 26.05 12.33 -3.81
N ASN A 183 26.21 11.01 -4.00
CA ASN A 183 27.53 10.39 -4.14
C ASN A 183 27.95 10.14 -5.59
N HIS A 184 27.07 10.41 -6.55
CA HIS A 184 27.31 10.28 -8.00
C HIS A 184 27.63 8.87 -8.49
N ILE A 185 27.34 7.81 -7.72
CA ILE A 185 27.63 6.41 -8.08
C ILE A 185 26.38 5.55 -7.99
N THR A 186 26.17 4.78 -9.04
CA THR A 186 25.16 3.72 -9.11
C THR A 186 25.84 2.36 -9.29
N ILE A 187 25.04 1.29 -9.39
CA ILE A 187 25.52 -0.07 -9.67
C ILE A 187 26.24 -0.13 -11.04
N GLU A 188 25.78 0.64 -12.02
CA GLU A 188 26.32 0.63 -13.38
C GLU A 188 27.59 1.50 -13.51
N GLY A 189 27.74 2.50 -12.65
CA GLY A 189 28.89 3.41 -12.71
C GLY A 189 28.56 4.80 -12.21
N ASN A 190 29.24 5.81 -12.79
CA ASN A 190 29.01 7.21 -12.47
C ASN A 190 27.63 7.66 -13.00
N THR A 191 26.90 8.46 -12.21
CA THR A 191 25.57 8.98 -12.58
C THR A 191 25.56 9.74 -13.90
N SER A 192 26.68 10.36 -14.31
CA SER A 192 26.79 11.06 -15.59
C SER A 192 26.47 10.20 -16.83
N LEU A 193 26.43 8.86 -16.68
CA LEU A 193 26.02 7.94 -17.75
C LEU A 193 24.52 8.06 -18.07
N ALA A 194 23.67 8.38 -17.08
CA ALA A 194 22.22 8.33 -17.23
C ALA A 194 21.47 9.45 -16.48
N PHE A 195 22.14 10.24 -15.64
CA PHE A 195 21.51 11.21 -14.75
C PHE A 195 22.36 12.47 -14.59
N SER A 196 22.04 13.50 -15.37
CA SER A 196 22.79 14.78 -15.43
C SER A 196 21.92 16.00 -15.11
N GLU A 197 20.72 15.79 -14.57
CA GLU A 197 19.81 16.88 -14.24
C GLU A 197 20.24 17.67 -12.99
N ASP A 198 19.83 18.95 -12.91
CA ASP A 198 19.92 19.75 -11.71
C ASP A 198 18.78 19.39 -10.73
N VAL A 199 19.06 18.43 -9.83
CA VAL A 199 18.09 18.01 -8.79
C VAL A 199 17.69 19.19 -7.90
N ALA A 200 18.62 20.09 -7.55
CA ALA A 200 18.32 21.27 -6.74
C ALA A 200 17.30 22.16 -7.46
N GLY A 201 17.55 22.48 -8.72
CA GLY A 201 16.65 23.28 -9.56
C GLY A 201 15.27 22.64 -9.71
N ARG A 202 15.20 21.31 -9.90
CA ARG A 202 13.94 20.56 -9.97
C ARG A 202 13.12 20.70 -8.67
N PHE A 203 13.73 20.52 -7.52
CA PHE A 203 13.03 20.64 -6.24
C PHE A 203 12.65 22.09 -5.87
N LEU A 204 13.47 23.07 -6.24
CA LEU A 204 13.09 24.48 -6.14
C LEU A 204 11.83 24.78 -6.97
N ALA A 205 11.72 24.22 -8.20
CA ALA A 205 10.53 24.36 -9.04
C ALA A 205 9.29 23.65 -8.44
N TYR A 206 9.47 22.59 -7.66
CA TYR A 206 8.38 21.98 -6.89
C TYR A 206 7.99 22.78 -5.64
N GLY A 207 8.67 23.86 -5.32
CA GLY A 207 8.39 24.70 -4.16
C GLY A 207 8.99 24.19 -2.84
N TRP A 208 10.03 23.39 -2.90
CA TRP A 208 10.77 22.90 -1.73
C TRP A 208 11.81 23.91 -1.23
N ASN A 209 12.13 23.85 0.06
CA ASN A 209 13.33 24.44 0.63
C ASN A 209 14.53 23.53 0.35
N VAL A 210 15.47 23.98 -0.47
CA VAL A 210 16.64 23.19 -0.86
C VAL A 210 17.87 23.69 -0.15
N GLN A 211 18.61 22.78 0.46
CA GLN A 211 19.86 23.04 1.18
C GLN A 211 20.92 22.08 0.67
N ARG A 212 22.20 22.48 0.74
CA ARG A 212 23.35 21.63 0.39
C ARG A 212 24.35 21.57 1.53
N VAL A 213 24.76 20.38 1.88
CA VAL A 213 25.85 20.06 2.79
C VAL A 213 26.98 19.52 1.91
N SER A 214 28.07 20.31 1.81
CA SER A 214 29.17 20.03 0.88
C SER A 214 30.09 18.88 1.33
N ASN A 215 29.93 18.37 2.53
CA ASN A 215 30.72 17.27 3.08
C ASN A 215 29.90 16.48 4.12
N ALA A 216 29.57 15.24 3.84
CA ALA A 216 28.84 14.36 4.74
C ALA A 216 29.53 14.12 6.10
N ASN A 217 30.85 14.35 6.18
CA ASN A 217 31.62 14.18 7.41
C ASN A 217 31.77 15.47 8.25
N ASP A 218 31.22 16.59 7.79
CA ASP A 218 31.16 17.84 8.55
C ASP A 218 29.88 17.87 9.40
N LEU A 219 30.00 17.50 10.68
CA LEU A 219 28.88 17.41 11.60
C LEU A 219 28.22 18.75 11.89
N ASP A 220 28.95 19.84 11.79
CA ASP A 220 28.40 21.17 12.05
C ASP A 220 27.54 21.65 10.87
N LEU A 221 27.96 21.42 9.64
CA LEU A 221 27.11 21.66 8.46
C LEU A 221 25.83 20.81 8.49
N LEU A 222 25.93 19.57 8.94
CA LEU A 222 24.74 18.71 9.11
C LEU A 222 23.79 19.27 10.17
N ARG A 223 24.30 19.67 11.33
CA ARG A 223 23.50 20.31 12.40
C ARG A 223 22.78 21.56 11.91
N GLU A 224 23.52 22.44 11.19
CA GLU A 224 22.93 23.65 10.60
C GLU A 224 21.80 23.31 9.62
N ALA A 225 21.98 22.32 8.76
CA ALA A 225 20.96 21.91 7.80
C ALA A 225 19.69 21.39 8.49
N PHE A 226 19.82 20.52 9.50
CA PHE A 226 18.67 20.04 10.28
C PHE A 226 18.01 21.17 11.08
N GLN A 227 18.77 22.10 11.65
CA GLN A 227 18.21 23.27 12.33
C GLN A 227 17.43 24.18 11.38
N ARG A 228 17.89 24.37 10.13
CA ARG A 228 17.15 25.13 9.10
C ARG A 228 15.86 24.39 8.72
N PHE A 229 15.90 23.08 8.56
CA PHE A 229 14.67 22.30 8.37
C PHE A 229 13.67 22.56 9.50
N LYS A 230 14.08 22.44 10.77
CA LYS A 230 13.21 22.69 11.93
C LYS A 230 12.63 24.10 12.00
N LYS A 231 13.27 25.08 11.37
CA LYS A 231 12.78 26.47 11.27
C LYS A 231 11.88 26.72 10.05
N THR A 232 11.88 25.80 9.06
CA THR A 232 11.06 25.92 7.85
C THR A 232 9.63 25.47 8.15
N SER A 233 8.67 26.39 8.09
CA SER A 233 7.28 26.12 8.53
C SER A 233 6.23 26.07 7.41
N ASP A 234 6.63 26.35 6.16
CA ASP A 234 5.69 26.58 5.04
C ASP A 234 5.86 25.62 3.86
N ARG A 235 6.91 24.81 3.83
CA ARG A 235 7.23 23.91 2.71
C ARG A 235 8.11 22.75 3.11
N PRO A 236 8.14 21.63 2.36
CA PRO A 236 9.06 20.52 2.61
C PRO A 236 10.52 20.93 2.33
N SER A 237 11.47 20.18 2.91
CA SER A 237 12.90 20.44 2.76
C SER A 237 13.62 19.29 2.08
N LEU A 238 14.52 19.60 1.16
CA LEU A 238 15.52 18.71 0.60
C LEU A 238 16.91 19.13 1.11
N ILE A 239 17.61 18.22 1.77
CA ILE A 239 19.02 18.39 2.15
C ILE A 239 19.85 17.52 1.21
N ILE A 240 20.54 18.15 0.26
CA ILE A 240 21.49 17.47 -0.63
C ILE A 240 22.80 17.34 0.14
N VAL A 241 23.27 16.12 0.31
CA VAL A 241 24.52 15.83 1.04
C VAL A 241 25.54 15.28 0.06
N ASP A 242 26.58 16.05 -0.21
CA ASP A 242 27.71 15.57 -1.01
C ASP A 242 28.51 14.58 -0.17
N SER A 243 28.65 13.37 -0.68
CA SER A 243 29.26 12.26 0.02
C SER A 243 30.20 11.46 -0.88
N HIS A 244 30.92 10.55 -0.28
CA HIS A 244 31.79 9.58 -0.95
C HIS A 244 31.30 8.17 -0.62
N ILE A 245 30.79 7.43 -1.62
CA ILE A 245 30.38 6.05 -1.42
C ILE A 245 31.56 5.22 -0.91
N ALA A 246 31.34 4.35 0.09
CA ALA A 246 32.38 3.59 0.78
C ALA A 246 33.52 4.49 1.29
N TYR A 247 33.17 5.62 1.90
CA TYR A 247 34.15 6.55 2.48
C TYR A 247 35.19 5.81 3.31
N GLY A 248 36.47 6.09 3.05
CA GLY A 248 37.59 5.47 3.76
C GLY A 248 38.11 4.18 3.14
N ALA A 249 37.43 3.55 2.19
CA ALA A 249 37.93 2.36 1.49
C ALA A 249 39.05 2.77 0.49
N PRO A 250 40.30 2.32 0.68
CA PRO A 250 41.42 2.87 -0.08
C PRO A 250 41.37 2.69 -1.59
N THR A 251 40.78 1.56 -2.07
CA THR A 251 40.73 1.24 -3.50
C THR A 251 39.32 1.24 -4.07
N LYS A 252 38.28 1.18 -3.22
CA LYS A 252 36.89 1.06 -3.67
C LYS A 252 36.04 2.32 -3.42
N GLN A 253 36.53 3.31 -2.66
CA GLN A 253 35.82 4.57 -2.50
C GLN A 253 35.52 5.21 -3.87
N ASP A 254 34.34 5.77 -4.05
CA ASP A 254 33.85 6.43 -5.26
C ASP A 254 33.82 5.54 -6.52
N THR A 255 33.66 4.24 -6.31
CA THR A 255 33.52 3.26 -7.41
C THR A 255 32.24 2.47 -7.33
N SER A 256 31.74 2.00 -8.46
CA SER A 256 30.56 1.10 -8.53
C SER A 256 30.78 -0.23 -7.80
N ALA A 257 32.02 -0.70 -7.71
CA ALA A 257 32.39 -1.92 -6.96
C ALA A 257 32.09 -1.83 -5.45
N ALA A 258 31.91 -0.63 -4.91
CA ALA A 258 31.51 -0.42 -3.52
C ALA A 258 29.98 -0.32 -3.33
N HIS A 259 29.23 -0.25 -4.43
CA HIS A 259 27.78 -0.03 -4.34
C HIS A 259 27.05 -1.27 -3.82
N GLY A 260 27.17 -2.40 -4.50
CA GLY A 260 26.32 -3.60 -4.29
C GLY A 260 27.06 -4.90 -4.00
N GLU A 261 28.36 -4.85 -3.69
CA GLU A 261 29.20 -6.03 -3.46
C GLU A 261 29.97 -5.92 -2.15
N PRO A 262 30.33 -7.04 -1.51
CA PRO A 262 31.27 -7.03 -0.38
C PRO A 262 32.60 -6.38 -0.76
N LEU A 263 33.19 -5.63 0.18
CA LEU A 263 34.46 -4.94 -0.06
C LEU A 263 35.66 -5.93 -0.20
N GLY A 264 35.56 -7.07 0.43
CA GLY A 264 36.67 -8.03 0.59
C GLY A 264 37.45 -7.79 1.90
N GLU A 265 37.98 -8.87 2.47
CA GLU A 265 38.63 -8.85 3.79
C GLU A 265 39.81 -7.87 3.85
N ASP A 266 40.66 -7.82 2.82
CA ASP A 266 41.83 -6.94 2.78
C ASP A 266 41.44 -5.47 2.69
N GLU A 267 40.41 -5.15 1.90
CA GLU A 267 39.89 -3.78 1.81
C GLU A 267 39.23 -3.34 3.12
N ILE A 268 38.53 -4.24 3.80
CA ILE A 268 37.92 -3.97 5.11
C ILE A 268 39.01 -3.69 6.16
N ARG A 269 40.07 -4.50 6.21
CA ARG A 269 41.21 -4.28 7.11
C ARG A 269 41.86 -2.91 6.83
N ALA A 270 42.11 -2.62 5.57
CA ALA A 270 42.71 -1.34 5.16
C ALA A 270 41.80 -0.14 5.51
N THR A 271 40.49 -0.30 5.34
CA THR A 271 39.49 0.71 5.75
C THR A 271 39.49 0.90 7.27
N LYS A 272 39.50 -0.16 8.05
CA LYS A 272 39.57 -0.11 9.53
C LYS A 272 40.83 0.61 9.99
N ARG A 273 42.00 0.31 9.41
CA ARG A 273 43.24 1.09 9.69
C ARG A 273 43.07 2.57 9.42
N ARG A 274 42.43 2.95 8.32
CA ARG A 274 42.21 4.35 7.97
C ARG A 274 41.25 5.07 8.94
N TYR A 275 40.37 4.30 9.59
CA TYR A 275 39.48 4.80 10.64
C TYR A 275 40.10 4.77 12.04
N ASP A 276 41.38 4.41 12.16
CA ASP A 276 42.02 4.14 13.44
C ASP A 276 41.27 3.10 14.30
N TRP A 277 40.77 2.07 13.60
CA TRP A 277 39.99 0.98 14.19
C TRP A 277 40.77 -0.34 14.16
N PRO A 278 40.62 -1.23 15.18
CA PRO A 278 41.30 -2.54 15.16
C PRO A 278 40.98 -3.33 13.90
N GLU A 279 41.99 -3.57 13.07
CA GLU A 279 41.80 -4.11 11.71
C GLU A 279 41.21 -5.52 11.66
N ASP A 280 41.54 -6.37 12.66
CA ASP A 280 41.08 -7.76 12.74
C ASP A 280 39.78 -7.94 13.53
N ALA A 281 39.32 -6.90 14.21
CA ALA A 281 38.09 -6.97 15.00
C ALA A 281 36.85 -7.05 14.11
N LYS A 282 36.04 -8.08 14.27
CA LYS A 282 34.77 -8.24 13.56
C LYS A 282 33.61 -7.95 14.52
N PHE A 283 32.60 -7.20 14.05
CA PHE A 283 31.42 -6.83 14.82
C PHE A 283 31.75 -6.19 16.18
N LEU A 284 32.83 -5.42 16.24
CA LEU A 284 33.23 -4.71 17.45
C LEU A 284 32.28 -3.54 17.70
N VAL A 285 31.61 -3.54 18.84
CA VAL A 285 30.80 -2.45 19.36
C VAL A 285 31.34 -2.08 20.74
N PRO A 286 32.14 -1.00 20.89
CA PRO A 286 32.61 -0.55 22.19
C PRO A 286 31.45 -0.17 23.11
N GLN A 287 31.59 -0.42 24.39
CA GLN A 287 30.54 -0.14 25.38
C GLN A 287 30.19 1.35 25.45
N GLU A 288 31.18 2.22 25.33
CA GLU A 288 30.99 3.68 25.32
C GLU A 288 30.15 4.18 24.14
N VAL A 289 30.11 3.44 23.02
CA VAL A 289 29.22 3.76 21.87
C VAL A 289 27.77 3.52 22.25
N LEU A 290 27.48 2.37 22.89
CA LEU A 290 26.13 2.05 23.38
C LEU A 290 25.67 3.06 24.43
N GLU A 291 26.55 3.43 25.35
CA GLU A 291 26.27 4.43 26.38
C GLU A 291 26.01 5.81 25.77
N ASN A 292 26.75 6.20 24.71
CA ASN A 292 26.53 7.44 23.97
C ASN A 292 25.12 7.46 23.34
N PHE A 293 24.70 6.37 22.67
CA PHE A 293 23.36 6.30 22.09
C PHE A 293 22.27 6.33 23.17
N GLN A 294 22.46 5.67 24.30
CA GLN A 294 21.52 5.72 25.43
C GLN A 294 21.45 7.13 26.05
N ALA A 295 22.57 7.82 26.20
CA ALA A 295 22.61 9.19 26.70
C ALA A 295 22.00 10.21 25.74
N GLY A 296 22.10 9.97 24.42
CA GLY A 296 21.52 10.79 23.37
C GLY A 296 20.06 10.45 23.09
N VAL A 297 19.80 9.69 22.01
CA VAL A 297 18.44 9.34 21.56
C VAL A 297 17.63 8.61 22.62
N GLY A 298 18.24 7.71 23.39
CA GLY A 298 17.54 6.93 24.42
C GLY A 298 16.94 7.82 25.51
N LYS A 299 17.77 8.62 26.18
CA LYS A 299 17.33 9.53 27.26
C LYS A 299 16.36 10.59 26.75
N ARG A 300 16.69 11.25 25.65
CA ARG A 300 15.85 12.30 25.06
C ARG A 300 14.50 11.73 24.62
N GLY A 301 14.48 10.58 23.92
CA GLY A 301 13.26 9.94 23.47
C GLY A 301 12.37 9.50 24.61
N GLY A 302 12.92 8.86 25.63
CA GLY A 302 12.17 8.44 26.81
C GLY A 302 11.51 9.62 27.55
N GLN A 303 12.22 10.77 27.68
CA GLN A 303 11.64 11.97 28.27
C GLN A 303 10.49 12.53 27.41
N LEU A 304 10.71 12.71 26.11
CA LEU A 304 9.69 13.24 25.19
C LEU A 304 8.44 12.37 25.16
N ARG A 305 8.59 11.04 25.16
CA ARG A 305 7.46 10.13 25.26
C ARG A 305 6.76 10.25 26.62
N GLY A 306 7.49 10.32 27.70
CA GLY A 306 6.94 10.50 29.05
C GLY A 306 6.10 11.78 29.14
N ASP A 307 6.60 12.89 28.64
CA ASP A 307 5.90 14.17 28.61
C ASP A 307 4.62 14.08 27.74
N TRP A 308 4.71 13.41 26.58
CA TRP A 308 3.54 13.18 25.72
C TRP A 308 2.48 12.29 26.38
N MET A 309 2.88 11.23 27.10
CA MET A 309 1.95 10.36 27.83
C MET A 309 1.21 11.12 28.94
N ASN A 310 1.91 12.00 29.67
CA ASN A 310 1.28 12.87 30.67
C ASN A 310 0.29 13.83 30.03
N LEU A 311 0.67 14.44 28.88
CA LEU A 311 -0.20 15.31 28.10
C LEU A 311 -1.44 14.55 27.59
N PHE A 312 -1.26 13.32 27.08
CA PHE A 312 -2.37 12.48 26.62
C PHE A 312 -3.33 12.10 27.77
N ALA A 313 -2.80 11.80 28.95
CA ALA A 313 -3.66 11.53 30.12
C ALA A 313 -4.51 12.75 30.55
N ALA A 314 -3.97 13.96 30.43
CA ALA A 314 -4.73 15.19 30.62
C ALA A 314 -5.76 15.42 29.50
N TYR A 315 -5.35 15.17 28.23
CA TYR A 315 -6.22 15.25 27.08
C TYR A 315 -7.43 14.29 27.16
N GLN A 316 -7.23 13.06 27.67
CA GLN A 316 -8.31 12.09 27.88
C GLN A 316 -9.38 12.59 28.87
N LYS A 317 -8.99 13.40 29.86
CA LYS A 317 -9.94 13.96 30.82
C LYS A 317 -10.74 15.11 30.22
N GLU A 318 -10.11 15.93 29.39
CA GLU A 318 -10.74 17.14 28.84
C GLU A 318 -11.48 16.87 27.51
N TYR A 319 -10.96 15.94 26.68
CA TYR A 319 -11.50 15.57 25.37
C TYR A 319 -11.68 14.05 25.23
N PRO A 320 -12.54 13.40 26.06
CA PRO A 320 -12.62 11.94 26.14
C PRO A 320 -13.02 11.27 24.82
N GLU A 321 -13.89 11.88 24.04
CA GLU A 321 -14.33 11.36 22.75
C GLU A 321 -13.19 11.35 21.73
N LEU A 322 -12.46 12.47 21.61
CA LEU A 322 -11.32 12.58 20.69
C LEU A 322 -10.17 11.64 21.09
N ALA A 323 -9.94 11.50 22.40
CA ALA A 323 -8.96 10.55 22.90
C ALA A 323 -9.36 9.08 22.57
N ALA A 324 -10.64 8.74 22.71
CA ALA A 324 -11.15 7.43 22.32
C ALA A 324 -10.99 7.17 20.80
N GLU A 325 -11.23 8.17 19.96
CA GLU A 325 -10.96 8.08 18.50
C GLU A 325 -9.47 7.80 18.24
N THR A 326 -8.55 8.52 18.89
CA THR A 326 -7.10 8.31 18.67
C THR A 326 -6.67 6.89 19.09
N LEU A 327 -7.22 6.35 20.15
CA LEU A 327 -6.97 4.96 20.57
C LEU A 327 -7.55 3.94 19.58
N ALA A 328 -8.75 4.20 19.04
CA ALA A 328 -9.35 3.35 18.01
C ALA A 328 -8.51 3.33 16.72
N ILE A 329 -8.00 4.50 16.30
CA ILE A 329 -7.06 4.61 15.16
C ILE A 329 -5.83 3.73 15.38
N GLN A 330 -5.20 3.81 16.57
CA GLN A 330 -4.00 3.01 16.87
C GLN A 330 -4.28 1.51 16.80
N ARG A 331 -5.49 1.07 17.17
CA ARG A 331 -5.94 -0.33 17.09
C ARG A 331 -6.53 -0.72 15.73
N ARG A 332 -6.61 0.22 14.76
CA ARG A 332 -7.27 0.03 13.47
C ARG A 332 -8.71 -0.48 13.63
N GLU A 333 -9.44 0.07 14.58
CA GLU A 333 -10.83 -0.28 14.85
C GLU A 333 -11.74 0.77 14.24
N PRO A 334 -12.76 0.38 13.44
CA PRO A 334 -13.75 1.34 12.98
C PRO A 334 -14.62 1.83 14.15
N PRO A 335 -15.20 3.02 14.08
CA PRO A 335 -16.13 3.53 15.09
C PRO A 335 -17.34 2.61 15.27
N ALA A 336 -17.92 2.58 16.46
CA ALA A 336 -19.19 1.87 16.67
C ALA A 336 -20.30 2.45 15.78
N GLY A 337 -21.07 1.57 15.15
CA GLY A 337 -22.18 1.94 14.26
C GLY A 337 -21.75 2.61 12.95
N TRP A 338 -20.52 2.40 12.51
CA TRP A 338 -19.99 2.92 11.23
C TRP A 338 -20.82 2.50 10.01
N ASP A 339 -21.53 1.37 10.09
CA ASP A 339 -22.33 0.77 9.02
C ASP A 339 -23.84 1.07 9.10
N ALA A 340 -24.29 1.81 10.11
CA ALA A 340 -25.71 2.02 10.39
C ALA A 340 -26.47 2.79 9.28
N GLU A 341 -25.77 3.59 8.47
CA GLU A 341 -26.37 4.37 7.38
C GLU A 341 -26.11 3.76 5.99
N ILE A 342 -25.54 2.54 5.90
CA ILE A 342 -25.33 1.88 4.61
C ILE A 342 -26.69 1.61 3.95
N PRO A 343 -26.94 2.13 2.73
CA PRO A 343 -28.22 1.97 2.07
C PRO A 343 -28.45 0.53 1.62
N THR A 344 -29.71 0.10 1.69
CA THR A 344 -30.22 -1.09 0.97
C THR A 344 -30.84 -0.62 -0.33
N PHE A 345 -30.54 -1.30 -1.42
CA PHE A 345 -31.03 -0.93 -2.75
C PHE A 345 -32.22 -1.83 -3.14
N PRO A 346 -33.39 -1.23 -3.48
CA PRO A 346 -34.54 -2.03 -3.92
C PRO A 346 -34.27 -2.70 -5.28
N PRO A 347 -34.98 -3.79 -5.60
CA PRO A 347 -34.91 -4.40 -6.92
C PRO A 347 -35.20 -3.38 -8.03
N ASP A 348 -34.33 -3.35 -9.03
CA ASP A 348 -34.47 -2.45 -10.18
C ASP A 348 -33.87 -3.10 -11.45
N PRO A 349 -34.68 -3.46 -12.45
CA PRO A 349 -34.18 -4.02 -13.70
C PRO A 349 -33.31 -3.05 -14.52
N LYS A 350 -33.54 -1.72 -14.41
CA LYS A 350 -32.69 -0.71 -15.04
C LYS A 350 -31.36 -0.57 -14.32
N GLY A 351 -31.41 -0.78 -13.02
CA GLY A 351 -30.26 -0.85 -12.15
C GLY A 351 -29.48 0.43 -11.96
N LEU A 352 -28.30 0.27 -11.38
CA LEU A 352 -27.38 1.34 -11.01
C LEU A 352 -25.96 0.90 -11.34
N ALA A 353 -25.12 1.79 -11.86
CA ALA A 353 -23.70 1.46 -12.02
C ALA A 353 -23.08 1.16 -10.66
N SER A 354 -22.25 0.12 -10.57
CA SER A 354 -21.69 -0.27 -9.28
C SER A 354 -20.78 0.81 -8.70
N ARG A 355 -20.15 1.68 -9.52
CA ARG A 355 -19.44 2.87 -9.04
C ARG A 355 -20.37 3.89 -8.35
N ASP A 356 -21.61 4.05 -8.85
CA ASP A 356 -22.57 5.00 -8.26
C ASP A 356 -23.12 4.48 -6.93
N SER A 357 -23.44 3.18 -6.83
CA SER A 357 -23.82 2.56 -5.55
C SER A 357 -22.67 2.61 -4.55
N SER A 358 -21.44 2.34 -4.99
CA SER A 358 -20.24 2.47 -4.16
C SER A 358 -20.04 3.90 -3.63
N GLY A 359 -20.24 4.90 -4.45
CA GLY A 359 -20.16 6.31 -4.01
C GLY A 359 -21.17 6.65 -2.91
N LYS A 360 -22.40 6.13 -3.00
CA LYS A 360 -23.42 6.30 -1.96
C LYS A 360 -23.01 5.60 -0.66
N VAL A 361 -22.54 4.35 -0.76
CA VAL A 361 -22.09 3.56 0.41
C VAL A 361 -20.86 4.20 1.06
N LEU A 362 -19.86 4.59 0.25
CA LEU A 362 -18.66 5.27 0.74
C LEU A 362 -19.00 6.54 1.54
N ASN A 363 -19.90 7.37 1.03
CA ASN A 363 -20.32 8.60 1.71
C ASN A 363 -21.05 8.30 3.03
N ALA A 364 -21.93 7.28 3.06
CA ALA A 364 -22.62 6.85 4.28
C ALA A 364 -21.63 6.38 5.35
N ILE A 365 -20.67 5.54 4.97
CA ILE A 365 -19.61 5.04 5.86
C ILE A 365 -18.71 6.20 6.32
N ALA A 366 -18.20 7.01 5.40
CA ALA A 366 -17.24 8.05 5.72
C ALA A 366 -17.82 9.12 6.67
N LYS A 367 -19.09 9.41 6.57
CA LYS A 367 -19.79 10.32 7.50
C LYS A 367 -19.68 9.84 8.95
N ARG A 368 -19.70 8.51 9.18
CA ARG A 368 -19.59 7.88 10.49
C ARG A 368 -18.21 7.37 10.86
N HIS A 369 -17.27 7.38 9.91
CA HIS A 369 -15.89 6.92 10.10
C HIS A 369 -14.92 8.09 9.89
N PRO A 370 -14.67 8.94 10.90
CA PRO A 370 -13.98 10.22 10.75
C PRO A 370 -12.57 10.16 10.14
N TRP A 371 -11.82 9.08 10.33
CA TRP A 371 -10.47 8.89 9.79
C TRP A 371 -10.41 8.05 8.51
N LEU A 372 -11.55 7.84 7.84
CA LEU A 372 -11.59 7.34 6.47
C LEU A 372 -11.39 8.50 5.51
N ILE A 373 -10.23 8.62 4.89
CA ILE A 373 -9.83 9.74 4.01
C ILE A 373 -9.27 9.21 2.69
N GLY A 374 -9.38 9.97 1.63
CA GLY A 374 -8.81 9.57 0.35
C GLY A 374 -9.26 10.43 -0.81
N GLY A 375 -9.07 9.92 -2.02
CA GLY A 375 -9.40 10.65 -3.23
C GLY A 375 -9.11 9.87 -4.49
N SER A 376 -8.76 10.58 -5.56
CA SER A 376 -8.47 9.93 -6.85
C SER A 376 -7.30 10.60 -7.59
N ALA A 377 -6.77 9.87 -8.56
CA ALA A 377 -5.84 10.40 -9.55
C ALA A 377 -6.60 11.20 -10.62
N ASP A 378 -7.15 12.35 -10.24
CA ASP A 378 -7.91 13.29 -11.07
C ASP A 378 -9.22 12.74 -11.67
N LEU A 379 -9.80 11.69 -11.11
CA LEU A 379 -10.95 10.97 -11.69
C LEU A 379 -12.17 10.89 -10.76
N SER A 380 -12.21 11.62 -9.63
CA SER A 380 -13.29 11.49 -8.64
C SER A 380 -14.71 11.71 -9.18
N PRO A 381 -14.99 12.60 -10.15
CA PRO A 381 -16.31 12.70 -10.76
C PRO A 381 -16.73 11.44 -11.51
N SER A 382 -15.76 10.76 -12.16
CA SER A 382 -16.00 9.52 -12.90
C SER A 382 -16.01 8.27 -12.01
N THR A 383 -15.14 8.22 -10.99
CA THR A 383 -15.07 7.09 -10.05
C THR A 383 -16.11 7.16 -8.93
N LYS A 384 -16.80 8.32 -8.77
CA LYS A 384 -17.82 8.58 -7.74
C LYS A 384 -17.29 8.48 -6.32
N THR A 385 -16.03 8.85 -6.11
CA THR A 385 -15.34 8.67 -4.81
C THR A 385 -15.18 9.95 -4.01
N ARG A 386 -15.72 11.06 -4.48
CA ARG A 386 -15.75 12.30 -3.71
C ARG A 386 -16.68 12.18 -2.50
N LEU A 387 -16.18 12.57 -1.32
CA LEU A 387 -16.98 12.70 -0.12
C LEU A 387 -17.72 14.05 -0.16
N THR A 388 -19.06 13.98 -0.13
CA THR A 388 -19.93 15.14 -0.41
C THR A 388 -20.78 15.57 0.79
N PHE A 389 -20.69 14.87 1.92
CA PHE A 389 -21.41 15.25 3.14
C PHE A 389 -20.81 16.53 3.76
N ASP A 390 -21.64 17.24 4.53
CA ASP A 390 -21.21 18.47 5.18
C ASP A 390 -20.04 18.22 6.15
N GLY A 391 -18.99 19.04 6.05
CA GLY A 391 -17.76 18.90 6.83
C GLY A 391 -16.73 17.92 6.23
N ALA A 392 -16.98 17.27 5.07
CA ALA A 392 -15.98 16.44 4.40
C ALA A 392 -14.71 17.25 4.04
N GLY A 393 -14.89 18.42 3.44
CA GLY A 393 -13.79 19.33 3.09
C GLY A 393 -12.77 18.78 2.11
N GLU A 394 -11.94 19.68 1.58
CA GLU A 394 -10.83 19.37 0.67
C GLU A 394 -9.50 19.50 1.43
N ILE A 395 -8.56 18.60 1.17
CA ILE A 395 -7.18 18.76 1.63
C ILE A 395 -6.47 19.75 0.71
N ARG A 396 -6.09 20.89 1.29
CA ARG A 396 -5.37 21.98 0.61
C ARG A 396 -4.26 22.48 1.53
N ARG A 397 -3.31 23.24 0.95
CA ARG A 397 -2.17 23.81 1.68
C ARG A 397 -2.58 24.61 2.94
N ASP A 398 -3.68 25.33 2.87
CA ASP A 398 -4.26 26.14 3.96
C ASP A 398 -5.27 25.40 4.82
N SER A 399 -5.64 24.16 4.46
CA SER A 399 -6.67 23.36 5.13
C SER A 399 -6.35 21.86 5.02
N LEU A 400 -5.42 21.37 5.83
CA LEU A 400 -4.97 19.97 5.80
C LEU A 400 -5.88 19.01 6.57
N GLY A 401 -6.95 19.49 7.21
CA GLY A 401 -7.93 18.70 7.96
C GLY A 401 -9.10 18.16 7.13
N GLY A 402 -9.15 18.40 5.82
CA GLY A 402 -10.18 17.88 4.92
C GLY A 402 -10.11 16.35 4.75
N ARG A 403 -11.09 15.80 4.04
CA ARG A 403 -11.26 14.35 3.83
C ARG A 403 -11.02 13.94 2.38
N ASN A 404 -11.14 14.88 1.43
CA ASN A 404 -10.90 14.67 0.01
C ASN A 404 -9.47 15.05 -0.36
N ILE A 405 -8.71 14.10 -0.91
CA ILE A 405 -7.35 14.29 -1.41
C ILE A 405 -7.37 14.37 -2.93
N HIS A 406 -6.75 15.39 -3.49
CA HIS A 406 -6.59 15.55 -4.94
C HIS A 406 -5.18 15.14 -5.35
N PHE A 407 -5.00 13.88 -5.75
CA PHE A 407 -3.66 13.37 -6.11
C PHE A 407 -3.16 13.91 -7.46
N GLY A 408 -4.07 14.37 -8.33
CA GLY A 408 -3.76 14.63 -9.73
C GLY A 408 -3.46 13.34 -10.49
N VAL A 409 -3.02 13.44 -11.73
CA VAL A 409 -2.68 12.26 -12.56
C VAL A 409 -1.34 11.68 -12.10
N ARG A 410 -1.37 10.93 -10.97
CA ARG A 410 -0.20 10.38 -10.28
C ARG A 410 -0.54 9.06 -9.58
N GLU A 411 -0.91 8.03 -10.32
CA GLU A 411 -1.36 6.73 -9.76
C GLU A 411 -0.27 6.08 -8.90
N HIS A 412 0.98 6.14 -9.33
CA HIS A 412 2.10 5.51 -8.62
C HIS A 412 2.34 6.18 -7.26
N ALA A 413 2.48 7.51 -7.24
CA ALA A 413 2.62 8.25 -5.98
C ALA A 413 1.36 8.17 -5.12
N MET A 414 0.16 8.20 -5.70
CA MET A 414 -1.09 7.98 -4.98
C MET A 414 -1.02 6.69 -4.16
N GLY A 415 -0.66 5.57 -4.79
CA GLY A 415 -0.55 4.29 -4.09
C GLY A 415 0.45 4.32 -2.93
N ALA A 416 1.62 4.94 -3.10
CA ALA A 416 2.63 5.06 -2.05
C ALA A 416 2.20 6.04 -0.93
N ILE A 417 1.54 7.14 -1.27
CA ILE A 417 0.98 8.08 -0.29
C ILE A 417 -0.10 7.40 0.55
N LEU A 418 -0.97 6.58 -0.06
CA LEU A 418 -1.96 5.78 0.65
C LEU A 418 -1.30 4.78 1.62
N ASN A 419 -0.19 4.16 1.22
CA ASN A 419 0.61 3.32 2.11
C ASN A 419 1.10 4.13 3.32
N GLY A 420 1.60 5.34 3.10
CA GLY A 420 2.03 6.24 4.17
C GLY A 420 0.90 6.63 5.14
N LEU A 421 -0.27 6.96 4.62
CA LEU A 421 -1.46 7.22 5.43
C LEU A 421 -1.86 5.99 6.27
N ALA A 422 -1.83 4.80 5.68
CA ALA A 422 -2.16 3.54 6.37
C ALA A 422 -1.09 3.13 7.40
N LEU A 423 0.19 3.44 7.17
CA LEU A 423 1.27 3.27 8.15
C LEU A 423 1.05 4.18 9.37
N ALA A 424 0.54 5.39 9.17
CA ALA A 424 0.12 6.29 10.24
C ALA A 424 -1.26 5.93 10.85
N LYS A 425 -1.81 4.76 10.50
CA LYS A 425 -3.06 4.16 11.00
C LYS A 425 -4.36 4.81 10.51
N LEU A 426 -4.30 5.74 9.56
CA LEU A 426 -5.51 6.25 8.91
C LEU A 426 -6.11 5.20 7.98
N ARG A 427 -7.42 5.25 7.79
CA ARG A 427 -8.10 4.40 6.80
C ARG A 427 -8.09 5.12 5.46
N ALA A 428 -7.20 4.70 4.57
CA ALA A 428 -6.95 5.42 3.32
C ALA A 428 -7.60 4.73 2.12
N PHE A 429 -8.23 5.52 1.23
CA PHE A 429 -8.71 5.04 -0.06
C PHE A 429 -8.14 5.87 -1.21
N GLY A 430 -7.89 5.20 -2.34
CA GLY A 430 -7.53 5.85 -3.59
C GLY A 430 -8.29 5.25 -4.77
N SER A 431 -8.61 6.07 -5.76
CA SER A 431 -9.40 5.62 -6.89
C SER A 431 -8.85 6.04 -8.24
N GLY A 432 -9.13 5.23 -9.24
CA GLY A 432 -8.78 5.45 -10.62
C GLY A 432 -9.58 4.52 -11.54
N PHE A 433 -9.25 4.50 -12.83
CA PHE A 433 -9.74 3.47 -13.73
C PHE A 433 -8.91 2.20 -13.58
N LEU A 434 -9.54 1.04 -13.74
CA LEU A 434 -8.86 -0.24 -13.53
C LEU A 434 -7.63 -0.41 -14.44
N ILE A 435 -7.70 0.05 -15.67
CA ILE A 435 -6.57 -0.01 -16.62
C ILE A 435 -5.31 0.70 -16.07
N PHE A 436 -5.48 1.79 -15.32
CA PHE A 436 -4.37 2.56 -14.76
C PHE A 436 -3.83 1.98 -13.44
N SER A 437 -4.38 0.85 -12.96
CA SER A 437 -3.75 0.08 -11.87
C SER A 437 -2.33 -0.37 -12.23
N ASP A 438 -2.02 -0.49 -13.51
CA ASP A 438 -0.69 -0.83 -14.02
C ASP A 438 0.36 0.22 -13.61
N TYR A 439 0.00 1.52 -13.63
CA TYR A 439 0.89 2.59 -13.17
C TYR A 439 1.15 2.52 -11.66
N GLY A 440 0.16 2.11 -10.87
CA GLY A 440 0.27 2.02 -9.41
C GLY A 440 0.76 0.68 -8.87
N ARG A 441 1.03 -0.31 -9.73
CA ARG A 441 1.28 -1.70 -9.35
C ARG A 441 2.38 -1.89 -8.31
N GLY A 442 3.48 -1.16 -8.40
CA GLY A 442 4.58 -1.24 -7.44
C GLY A 442 4.13 -0.91 -6.02
N SER A 443 3.36 0.16 -5.85
CA SER A 443 2.83 0.59 -4.55
C SER A 443 1.75 -0.35 -4.02
N LEU A 444 0.88 -0.91 -4.90
CA LEU A 444 -0.14 -1.91 -4.53
C LEU A 444 0.54 -3.18 -3.96
N ARG A 445 1.60 -3.65 -4.64
CA ARG A 445 2.36 -4.81 -4.19
C ARG A 445 3.01 -4.57 -2.81
N LEU A 446 3.55 -3.39 -2.57
CA LEU A 446 4.13 -3.04 -1.27
C LEU A 446 3.07 -2.93 -0.17
N ALA A 447 1.85 -2.44 -0.48
CA ALA A 447 0.74 -2.48 0.47
C ALA A 447 0.46 -3.92 0.95
N SER A 448 0.49 -4.90 0.03
CA SER A 448 0.31 -6.33 0.37
C SER A 448 1.46 -6.87 1.21
N ILE A 449 2.72 -6.61 0.84
CA ILE A 449 3.90 -7.05 1.62
C ILE A 449 3.84 -6.52 3.06
N MET A 450 3.39 -5.26 3.22
CA MET A 450 3.27 -4.61 4.53
C MET A 450 1.98 -4.94 5.28
N GLU A 451 1.08 -5.71 4.69
CA GLU A 451 -0.26 -6.01 5.24
C GLU A 451 -1.03 -4.72 5.62
N LEU A 452 -1.04 -3.73 4.72
CA LEU A 452 -1.70 -2.45 4.96
C LEU A 452 -3.14 -2.47 4.46
N PRO A 453 -4.13 -2.04 5.27
CA PRO A 453 -5.53 -2.07 4.88
C PRO A 453 -5.90 -0.88 3.96
N VAL A 454 -5.15 -0.67 2.90
CA VAL A 454 -5.44 0.34 1.88
C VAL A 454 -6.61 -0.10 1.02
N ILE A 455 -7.48 0.85 0.68
CA ILE A 455 -8.66 0.61 -0.17
C ILE A 455 -8.39 1.19 -1.55
N TYR A 456 -8.25 0.32 -2.56
CA TYR A 456 -8.16 0.72 -3.95
C TYR A 456 -9.52 0.56 -4.62
N ILE A 457 -10.06 1.65 -5.18
CA ILE A 457 -11.37 1.67 -5.85
C ILE A 457 -11.12 1.86 -7.33
N PHE A 458 -11.22 0.78 -8.09
CA PHE A 458 -11.01 0.79 -9.53
C PHE A 458 -12.34 0.67 -10.28
N THR A 459 -12.66 1.67 -11.07
CA THR A 459 -13.87 1.69 -11.91
C THR A 459 -13.52 1.44 -13.37
N HIS A 460 -14.53 1.38 -14.25
CA HIS A 460 -14.31 1.12 -15.69
C HIS A 460 -13.65 -0.24 -15.90
N ASP A 461 -14.29 -1.29 -15.37
CA ASP A 461 -13.74 -2.62 -15.08
C ASP A 461 -13.50 -3.51 -16.30
N SER A 462 -14.02 -3.17 -17.49
CA SER A 462 -14.05 -4.10 -18.63
C SER A 462 -14.32 -3.38 -19.97
N ILE A 463 -14.60 -4.14 -21.01
CA ILE A 463 -15.14 -3.61 -22.28
C ILE A 463 -16.43 -2.81 -22.10
N GLY A 464 -17.03 -2.86 -20.90
CA GLY A 464 -18.15 -1.99 -20.49
C GLY A 464 -17.84 -0.50 -20.51
N VAL A 465 -16.58 -0.11 -20.67
CA VAL A 465 -16.14 1.27 -20.93
C VAL A 465 -16.72 1.78 -22.26
N GLY A 466 -16.82 0.92 -23.27
CA GLY A 466 -17.49 1.26 -24.53
C GLY A 466 -16.57 1.97 -25.51
N GLU A 467 -16.98 3.14 -25.96
CA GLU A 467 -16.43 3.89 -27.07
C GLU A 467 -14.97 4.35 -26.90
N ASP A 468 -14.49 4.49 -25.64
CA ASP A 468 -13.11 4.87 -25.33
C ASP A 468 -12.07 3.84 -25.85
N GLY A 469 -12.51 2.59 -26.03
CA GLY A 469 -11.76 1.57 -26.73
C GLY A 469 -10.63 0.92 -25.93
N PRO A 470 -9.72 0.20 -26.61
CA PRO A 470 -8.74 -0.72 -26.01
C PRO A 470 -7.80 -0.07 -24.97
N THR A 471 -7.46 1.21 -25.13
CA THR A 471 -6.56 1.92 -24.20
C THR A 471 -7.18 2.14 -22.81
N HIS A 472 -8.50 2.00 -22.69
CA HIS A 472 -9.25 2.20 -21.45
C HIS A 472 -10.05 0.96 -21.00
N GLN A 473 -10.03 -0.11 -21.80
CA GLN A 473 -10.76 -1.36 -21.54
C GLN A 473 -9.81 -2.39 -20.94
N PRO A 474 -9.87 -2.66 -19.61
CA PRO A 474 -9.05 -3.69 -18.97
C PRO A 474 -9.34 -5.08 -19.51
N VAL A 475 -8.30 -5.89 -19.66
CA VAL A 475 -8.37 -7.30 -20.05
C VAL A 475 -7.57 -8.14 -19.06
N GLU A 476 -6.26 -7.87 -18.96
CA GLU A 476 -5.33 -8.63 -18.11
C GLU A 476 -5.22 -8.08 -16.68
N GLN A 477 -5.71 -6.87 -16.39
CA GLN A 477 -5.55 -6.22 -15.09
C GLN A 477 -6.20 -7.02 -13.95
N LEU A 478 -7.39 -7.56 -14.17
CA LEU A 478 -8.11 -8.30 -13.14
C LEU A 478 -7.38 -9.58 -12.69
N PRO A 479 -6.99 -10.52 -13.57
CA PRO A 479 -6.18 -11.67 -13.17
C PRO A 479 -4.79 -11.27 -12.67
N SER A 480 -4.21 -10.19 -13.19
CA SER A 480 -2.93 -9.64 -12.74
C SER A 480 -2.99 -9.13 -11.29
N LEU A 481 -4.08 -8.50 -10.87
CA LEU A 481 -4.27 -8.09 -9.48
C LEU A 481 -4.45 -9.30 -8.56
N ARG A 482 -5.23 -10.31 -8.97
CA ARG A 482 -5.38 -11.59 -8.24
C ARG A 482 -4.06 -12.34 -8.07
N ALA A 483 -3.08 -12.10 -8.92
CA ALA A 483 -1.74 -12.69 -8.79
C ALA A 483 -0.86 -12.05 -7.69
N ILE A 484 -1.28 -10.93 -7.08
CA ILE A 484 -0.55 -10.29 -5.97
C ILE A 484 -0.94 -10.99 -4.66
N PRO A 485 -0.01 -11.69 -3.97
CA PRO A 485 -0.31 -12.34 -2.70
C PRO A 485 -0.79 -11.33 -1.66
N GLY A 486 -1.86 -11.65 -0.92
CA GLY A 486 -2.41 -10.79 0.13
C GLY A 486 -3.34 -9.66 -0.34
N LEU A 487 -3.40 -9.37 -1.64
CA LEU A 487 -4.39 -8.42 -2.19
C LEU A 487 -5.75 -9.13 -2.34
N THR A 488 -6.77 -8.63 -1.67
CA THR A 488 -8.15 -9.11 -1.84
C THR A 488 -8.82 -8.34 -2.98
N VAL A 489 -9.24 -9.04 -4.03
CA VAL A 489 -9.94 -8.46 -5.19
C VAL A 489 -11.43 -8.75 -5.08
N ILE A 490 -12.28 -7.72 -5.10
CA ILE A 490 -13.75 -7.88 -5.00
C ILE A 490 -14.41 -7.20 -6.19
N ARG A 491 -15.18 -7.97 -6.98
CA ARG A 491 -15.93 -7.49 -8.16
C ARG A 491 -17.41 -7.80 -8.00
N PRO A 492 -18.21 -6.92 -7.35
CA PRO A 492 -19.60 -7.16 -7.01
C PRO A 492 -20.53 -7.07 -8.22
N CYS A 493 -21.62 -7.85 -8.22
CA CYS A 493 -22.54 -7.97 -9.35
C CYS A 493 -23.69 -6.96 -9.34
N ASP A 494 -24.04 -6.40 -8.18
CA ASP A 494 -25.13 -5.42 -8.06
C ASP A 494 -24.90 -4.44 -6.89
N ALA A 495 -25.81 -3.49 -6.71
CA ALA A 495 -25.70 -2.47 -5.68
C ALA A 495 -25.70 -3.03 -4.24
N ASN A 496 -26.39 -4.14 -3.98
CA ASN A 496 -26.42 -4.77 -2.66
C ASN A 496 -25.15 -5.57 -2.38
N GLU A 497 -24.57 -6.25 -3.37
CA GLU A 497 -23.23 -6.81 -3.22
C GLU A 497 -22.17 -5.72 -3.00
N VAL A 498 -22.29 -4.53 -3.62
CA VAL A 498 -21.41 -3.39 -3.33
C VAL A 498 -21.49 -2.99 -1.85
N ALA A 499 -22.68 -2.95 -1.27
CA ALA A 499 -22.84 -2.63 0.15
C ALA A 499 -22.15 -3.67 1.04
N GLU A 500 -22.28 -4.95 0.73
CA GLU A 500 -21.61 -6.03 1.45
C GLU A 500 -20.09 -6.03 1.23
N ALA A 501 -19.62 -5.70 0.04
CA ALA A 501 -18.18 -5.51 -0.24
C ALA A 501 -17.57 -4.44 0.67
N TRP A 502 -18.25 -3.31 0.84
CA TRP A 502 -17.81 -2.25 1.74
C TRP A 502 -17.79 -2.69 3.21
N ARG A 503 -18.73 -3.56 3.66
CA ARG A 503 -18.68 -4.15 5.00
C ARG A 503 -17.41 -4.98 5.20
N VAL A 504 -17.13 -5.88 4.25
CA VAL A 504 -15.89 -6.68 4.26
C VAL A 504 -14.65 -5.77 4.28
N ILE A 505 -14.63 -4.74 3.44
CA ILE A 505 -13.50 -3.81 3.33
C ILE A 505 -13.23 -3.13 4.68
N VAL A 506 -14.22 -2.54 5.32
CA VAL A 506 -14.03 -1.76 6.55
C VAL A 506 -13.64 -2.65 7.74
N GLU A 507 -14.17 -3.86 7.82
CA GLU A 507 -13.85 -4.84 8.86
C GLU A 507 -12.41 -5.37 8.79
N LYS A 508 -11.76 -5.34 7.59
CA LYS A 508 -10.37 -5.78 7.46
C LYS A 508 -9.42 -4.77 8.13
N LYS A 509 -8.70 -5.23 9.14
CA LYS A 509 -7.67 -4.45 9.85
C LYS A 509 -6.31 -4.49 9.16
N TYR A 510 -6.11 -5.48 8.33
CA TYR A 510 -4.88 -5.77 7.59
C TYR A 510 -5.24 -6.15 6.15
N ASP A 511 -4.25 -6.17 5.29
CA ASP A 511 -4.32 -6.48 3.88
C ASP A 511 -5.09 -5.45 3.02
N PRO A 512 -4.56 -5.11 1.87
CA PRO A 512 -5.22 -4.20 0.95
C PRO A 512 -6.38 -4.88 0.23
N VAL A 513 -7.33 -4.05 -0.22
CA VAL A 513 -8.46 -4.50 -1.03
C VAL A 513 -8.55 -3.68 -2.30
N ALA A 514 -8.74 -4.36 -3.43
CA ALA A 514 -9.12 -3.76 -4.71
C ALA A 514 -10.61 -4.01 -4.98
N LEU A 515 -11.41 -2.96 -4.90
CA LEU A 515 -12.83 -2.97 -5.22
C LEU A 515 -13.01 -2.58 -6.70
N ILE A 516 -13.52 -3.51 -7.51
CA ILE A 516 -13.61 -3.40 -8.96
C ILE A 516 -15.05 -3.11 -9.37
N LEU A 517 -15.28 -1.99 -10.05
CA LEU A 517 -16.59 -1.42 -10.26
C LEU A 517 -16.86 -1.08 -11.73
N THR A 518 -18.11 -1.19 -12.15
CA THR A 518 -18.55 -0.90 -13.51
C THR A 518 -18.79 0.60 -13.76
N ARG A 519 -18.61 1.02 -15.01
CA ARG A 519 -19.12 2.30 -15.53
C ARG A 519 -20.60 2.20 -15.90
N GLN A 520 -21.02 1.09 -16.49
CA GLN A 520 -22.39 0.83 -16.92
C GLN A 520 -23.30 0.42 -15.74
N ALA A 521 -24.60 0.68 -15.90
CA ALA A 521 -25.61 0.22 -14.94
C ALA A 521 -25.72 -1.31 -14.93
N LEU A 522 -25.97 -1.87 -13.76
CA LEU A 522 -26.24 -3.30 -13.53
C LEU A 522 -27.61 -3.44 -12.87
N PRO A 523 -28.42 -4.44 -13.26
CA PRO A 523 -29.67 -4.71 -12.57
C PRO A 523 -29.42 -4.93 -11.07
N THR A 524 -30.27 -4.34 -10.23
CA THR A 524 -30.31 -4.68 -8.80
C THR A 524 -31.23 -5.87 -8.61
N LEU A 525 -30.68 -7.00 -8.18
CA LEU A 525 -31.40 -8.26 -8.08
C LEU A 525 -32.45 -8.24 -6.96
N ASP A 526 -33.57 -8.92 -7.21
CA ASP A 526 -34.63 -9.12 -6.21
C ASP A 526 -34.22 -10.21 -5.21
N ARG A 527 -33.76 -9.81 -4.05
CA ARG A 527 -33.29 -10.72 -3.00
C ARG A 527 -34.39 -11.53 -2.31
N SER A 528 -35.62 -11.36 -2.71
CA SER A 528 -36.71 -12.30 -2.36
C SER A 528 -36.76 -13.56 -3.27
N LYS A 529 -36.14 -13.46 -4.45
CA LYS A 529 -36.01 -14.54 -5.44
C LYS A 529 -34.61 -15.14 -5.51
N PHE A 530 -33.60 -14.36 -5.17
CA PHE A 530 -32.21 -14.74 -5.21
C PHE A 530 -31.61 -14.69 -3.79
N ALA A 531 -30.54 -15.46 -3.56
CA ALA A 531 -29.87 -15.52 -2.28
C ALA A 531 -29.42 -14.13 -1.79
N PRO A 532 -29.33 -13.90 -0.46
CA PRO A 532 -28.92 -12.64 0.12
C PRO A 532 -27.52 -12.20 -0.35
N ALA A 533 -27.34 -10.91 -0.59
CA ALA A 533 -26.06 -10.34 -1.02
C ALA A 533 -24.93 -10.54 0.00
N SER A 534 -25.25 -10.81 1.28
CA SER A 534 -24.28 -11.16 2.33
C SER A 534 -23.45 -12.40 2.01
N GLY A 535 -23.88 -13.23 1.06
CA GLY A 535 -23.10 -14.33 0.51
C GLY A 535 -21.75 -13.89 -0.06
N LEU A 536 -21.62 -12.65 -0.55
CA LEU A 536 -20.37 -12.03 -0.98
C LEU A 536 -19.27 -12.16 0.09
N ARG A 537 -19.59 -12.07 1.37
CA ARG A 537 -18.62 -12.13 2.48
C ARG A 537 -17.82 -13.44 2.49
N LYS A 538 -18.34 -14.48 1.84
CA LYS A 538 -17.68 -15.78 1.66
C LYS A 538 -16.90 -15.90 0.34
N GLY A 539 -16.91 -14.86 -0.49
CA GLY A 539 -16.16 -14.78 -1.75
C GLY A 539 -16.85 -15.41 -2.96
N ALA A 540 -17.60 -16.49 -2.76
CA ALA A 540 -18.52 -17.07 -3.73
C ALA A 540 -19.72 -17.67 -3.00
N TYR A 541 -20.89 -17.68 -3.65
CA TYR A 541 -22.10 -18.27 -3.09
C TYR A 541 -23.09 -18.66 -4.20
N VAL A 542 -23.94 -19.62 -3.89
CA VAL A 542 -25.04 -20.00 -4.77
C VAL A 542 -26.06 -18.88 -4.78
N LEU A 543 -26.15 -18.15 -5.89
CA LEU A 543 -27.08 -17.03 -6.08
C LEU A 543 -28.48 -17.54 -6.42
N SER A 544 -28.56 -18.55 -7.31
CA SER A 544 -29.80 -19.23 -7.73
C SER A 544 -29.47 -20.68 -8.00
N ASP A 545 -30.26 -21.59 -7.42
CA ASP A 545 -30.01 -23.03 -7.56
C ASP A 545 -30.93 -23.66 -8.62
N ALA A 546 -30.63 -24.90 -8.99
CA ALA A 546 -31.50 -25.80 -9.70
C ALA A 546 -32.82 -26.03 -8.93
N SER A 547 -33.90 -26.31 -9.63
CA SER A 547 -35.24 -26.43 -9.01
C SER A 547 -35.35 -27.52 -7.94
N ASP A 548 -34.57 -28.60 -8.09
CA ASP A 548 -34.46 -29.72 -7.16
C ASP A 548 -33.18 -29.75 -6.35
N GLY A 549 -32.35 -28.71 -6.49
CA GLY A 549 -31.01 -28.63 -5.87
C GLY A 549 -29.95 -29.52 -6.53
N GLN A 550 -30.24 -30.16 -7.67
CA GLN A 550 -29.34 -31.04 -8.41
C GLN A 550 -29.00 -30.44 -9.78
N PRO A 551 -28.01 -29.51 -9.85
CA PRO A 551 -27.67 -28.88 -11.10
C PRO A 551 -26.95 -29.83 -12.06
N GLU A 552 -27.32 -29.75 -13.34
CA GLU A 552 -26.62 -30.42 -14.44
C GLU A 552 -25.40 -29.60 -14.90
N VAL A 553 -25.42 -28.26 -14.68
CA VAL A 553 -24.35 -27.32 -15.05
C VAL A 553 -24.19 -26.18 -14.06
N LEU A 554 -22.94 -25.77 -13.79
CA LEU A 554 -22.62 -24.62 -12.97
C LEU A 554 -22.25 -23.42 -13.86
N LEU A 555 -22.94 -22.30 -13.66
CA LEU A 555 -22.67 -21.02 -14.29
C LEU A 555 -22.00 -20.11 -13.25
N ILE A 556 -20.71 -19.82 -13.43
CA ILE A 556 -19.89 -19.11 -12.44
C ILE A 556 -19.51 -17.74 -13.01
N ALA A 557 -19.87 -16.65 -12.34
CA ALA A 557 -19.59 -15.32 -12.86
C ALA A 557 -19.19 -14.32 -11.76
N THR A 558 -18.58 -13.22 -12.16
CA THR A 558 -18.26 -12.07 -11.33
C THR A 558 -18.88 -10.81 -11.93
N GLY A 559 -19.11 -9.81 -11.09
CA GLY A 559 -19.50 -8.48 -11.56
C GLY A 559 -20.68 -8.48 -12.54
N SER A 560 -20.56 -7.72 -13.61
CA SER A 560 -21.63 -7.52 -14.60
C SER A 560 -22.07 -8.80 -15.34
N GLU A 561 -21.28 -9.86 -15.30
CA GLU A 561 -21.59 -11.10 -16.03
C GLU A 561 -22.54 -12.03 -15.25
N VAL A 562 -22.75 -11.78 -13.97
CA VAL A 562 -23.71 -12.55 -13.15
C VAL A 562 -25.14 -12.42 -13.72
N SER A 563 -25.53 -11.23 -14.19
CA SER A 563 -26.83 -11.02 -14.81
C SER A 563 -27.02 -11.87 -16.07
N LEU A 564 -25.97 -12.04 -16.90
CA LEU A 564 -26.02 -12.91 -18.08
C LEU A 564 -26.24 -14.39 -17.69
N CYS A 565 -25.64 -14.84 -16.59
CA CYS A 565 -25.85 -16.20 -16.08
C CYS A 565 -27.26 -16.39 -15.54
N VAL A 566 -27.86 -15.38 -14.90
CA VAL A 566 -29.25 -15.41 -14.44
C VAL A 566 -30.22 -15.49 -15.63
N GLU A 567 -30.00 -14.71 -16.68
CA GLU A 567 -30.78 -14.78 -17.92
C GLU A 567 -30.64 -16.16 -18.60
N ALA A 568 -29.39 -16.66 -18.69
CA ALA A 568 -29.11 -17.97 -19.27
C ALA A 568 -29.75 -19.12 -18.48
N GLN A 569 -29.78 -19.06 -17.15
CA GLN A 569 -30.46 -20.04 -16.30
C GLN A 569 -31.96 -20.15 -16.67
N ALA A 570 -32.63 -19.01 -16.85
CA ALA A 570 -34.02 -18.99 -17.22
C ALA A 570 -34.28 -19.60 -18.62
N GLU A 571 -33.38 -19.37 -19.59
CA GLU A 571 -33.46 -19.97 -20.93
C GLU A 571 -33.13 -21.47 -20.92
N LEU A 572 -32.13 -21.91 -20.16
CA LEU A 572 -31.78 -23.34 -19.99
C LEU A 572 -32.93 -24.14 -19.38
N LYS A 573 -33.61 -23.58 -18.37
CA LYS A 573 -34.77 -24.20 -17.74
C LYS A 573 -35.92 -24.43 -18.74
N GLN A 574 -36.16 -23.50 -19.69
CA GLN A 574 -37.15 -23.69 -20.76
C GLN A 574 -36.75 -24.81 -21.71
N GLN A 575 -35.48 -25.16 -21.78
CA GLN A 575 -34.94 -26.26 -22.59
C GLN A 575 -34.77 -27.56 -21.79
N GLY A 576 -35.24 -27.59 -20.51
CA GLY A 576 -35.21 -28.77 -19.64
C GLY A 576 -33.85 -29.03 -18.99
N VAL A 577 -32.93 -28.04 -18.94
CA VAL A 577 -31.63 -28.17 -18.29
C VAL A 577 -31.63 -27.38 -16.99
N GLU A 578 -31.29 -28.04 -15.89
CA GLU A 578 -31.22 -27.46 -14.55
C GLU A 578 -29.81 -26.90 -14.29
N ALA A 579 -29.72 -25.59 -14.12
CA ALA A 579 -28.46 -24.87 -13.92
C ALA A 579 -28.40 -24.20 -12.54
N ARG A 580 -27.20 -24.16 -11.96
CA ARG A 580 -26.90 -23.36 -10.77
C ARG A 580 -26.11 -22.13 -11.17
N VAL A 581 -26.53 -20.94 -10.70
CA VAL A 581 -25.81 -19.68 -10.87
C VAL A 581 -25.03 -19.37 -9.59
N ILE A 582 -23.74 -19.13 -9.73
CA ILE A 582 -22.82 -18.80 -8.65
C ILE A 582 -22.27 -17.40 -8.88
N SER A 583 -22.54 -16.48 -7.94
CA SER A 583 -21.80 -15.21 -7.87
C SER A 583 -20.48 -15.46 -7.15
N MET A 584 -19.35 -15.15 -7.80
CA MET A 584 -18.00 -15.35 -7.27
C MET A 584 -17.22 -14.01 -7.23
N PRO A 585 -17.66 -13.04 -6.44
CA PRO A 585 -17.06 -11.71 -6.44
C PRO A 585 -15.60 -11.65 -5.97
N SER A 586 -15.11 -12.63 -5.20
CA SER A 586 -13.71 -12.66 -4.72
C SER A 586 -13.19 -14.09 -4.58
N TRP A 587 -12.13 -14.38 -5.34
CA TRP A 587 -11.44 -15.66 -5.23
C TRP A 587 -10.73 -15.82 -3.89
N GLU A 588 -10.09 -14.77 -3.41
CA GLU A 588 -9.29 -14.77 -2.18
C GLU A 588 -10.16 -15.05 -0.94
N LEU A 589 -11.36 -14.49 -0.88
CA LEU A 589 -12.30 -14.76 0.19
C LEU A 589 -12.91 -16.17 0.10
N PHE A 590 -13.12 -16.67 -1.11
CA PHE A 590 -13.64 -18.02 -1.31
C PHE A 590 -12.62 -19.11 -0.94
N GLU A 591 -11.37 -18.92 -1.30
CA GLU A 591 -10.29 -19.85 -0.96
C GLU A 591 -10.02 -19.92 0.57
N GLN A 592 -10.44 -18.92 1.34
CA GLN A 592 -10.36 -18.92 2.80
C GLN A 592 -11.45 -19.74 3.48
N GLN A 593 -12.49 -20.17 2.73
CA GLN A 593 -13.56 -20.99 3.27
C GLN A 593 -13.09 -22.44 3.45
N ASP A 594 -13.75 -23.17 4.36
CA ASP A 594 -13.52 -24.60 4.54
C ASP A 594 -13.92 -25.41 3.29
N GLU A 595 -13.45 -26.64 3.23
CA GLU A 595 -13.69 -27.53 2.10
C GLU A 595 -15.18 -27.87 1.95
N GLU A 596 -15.90 -28.03 3.06
CA GLU A 596 -17.34 -28.34 3.06
C GLU A 596 -18.13 -27.22 2.38
N TYR A 597 -17.84 -25.96 2.71
CA TYR A 597 -18.50 -24.82 2.07
C TYR A 597 -18.14 -24.71 0.60
N ARG A 598 -16.86 -24.86 0.25
CA ARG A 598 -16.41 -24.80 -1.15
C ARG A 598 -17.06 -25.88 -2.00
N GLU A 599 -17.17 -27.10 -1.48
CA GLU A 599 -17.86 -28.22 -2.13
C GLU A 599 -19.38 -27.99 -2.24
N ALA A 600 -20.01 -27.40 -1.24
CA ALA A 600 -21.42 -27.03 -1.31
C ALA A 600 -21.72 -26.01 -2.42
N VAL A 601 -20.81 -25.07 -2.67
CA VAL A 601 -20.96 -24.06 -3.73
C VAL A 601 -20.59 -24.62 -5.10
N LEU A 602 -19.48 -25.36 -5.20
CA LEU A 602 -18.90 -25.93 -6.43
C LEU A 602 -18.77 -27.45 -6.32
N PRO A 603 -19.89 -28.21 -6.29
CA PRO A 603 -19.86 -29.65 -6.07
C PRO A 603 -18.99 -30.38 -7.10
N GLY A 604 -18.05 -31.19 -6.61
CA GLY A 604 -17.10 -31.95 -7.42
C GLY A 604 -17.76 -32.84 -8.49
N PRO A 605 -18.87 -33.56 -8.20
CA PRO A 605 -19.56 -34.40 -9.18
C PRO A 605 -20.13 -33.64 -10.40
N VAL A 606 -20.38 -32.33 -10.28
CA VAL A 606 -20.85 -31.50 -11.41
C VAL A 606 -19.66 -30.98 -12.19
N GLU A 607 -19.21 -31.75 -13.18
CA GLU A 607 -18.07 -31.41 -14.05
C GLU A 607 -18.44 -30.43 -15.16
N ALA A 608 -19.70 -30.32 -15.56
CA ALA A 608 -20.18 -29.35 -16.54
C ALA A 608 -20.17 -27.95 -15.92
N ARG A 609 -19.19 -27.13 -16.30
CA ARG A 609 -18.97 -25.81 -15.71
C ARG A 609 -18.63 -24.77 -16.76
N VAL A 610 -19.21 -23.57 -16.62
CA VAL A 610 -18.96 -22.41 -17.48
C VAL A 610 -18.62 -21.21 -16.61
N SER A 611 -17.47 -20.60 -16.84
CA SER A 611 -17.16 -19.30 -16.24
C SER A 611 -17.40 -18.15 -17.20
N VAL A 612 -17.88 -17.02 -16.69
CA VAL A 612 -18.19 -15.83 -17.48
C VAL A 612 -17.60 -14.59 -16.83
N GLU A 613 -16.58 -13.98 -17.45
CA GLU A 613 -15.92 -12.77 -16.93
C GLU A 613 -15.33 -11.95 -18.08
N LYS A 614 -15.68 -10.65 -18.18
CA LYS A 614 -15.16 -9.70 -19.17
C LYS A 614 -13.71 -9.29 -18.89
N ALA A 615 -12.84 -10.30 -18.70
CA ALA A 615 -11.41 -10.18 -18.50
C ALA A 615 -10.70 -11.35 -19.19
N ALA A 616 -9.37 -11.37 -19.15
CA ALA A 616 -8.60 -12.52 -19.63
C ALA A 616 -8.99 -13.81 -18.85
N ARG A 617 -9.09 -14.92 -19.58
CA ARG A 617 -9.57 -16.21 -19.05
C ARG A 617 -8.61 -16.90 -18.08
N PHE A 618 -7.45 -16.31 -17.85
CA PHE A 618 -6.36 -16.87 -17.04
C PHE A 618 -6.79 -17.13 -15.59
N GLY A 619 -6.54 -18.36 -15.11
CA GLY A 619 -6.79 -18.78 -13.74
C GLY A 619 -8.19 -19.40 -13.50
N TRP A 620 -9.14 -19.25 -14.44
CA TRP A 620 -10.48 -19.84 -14.30
C TRP A 620 -10.48 -21.38 -14.35
N GLU A 621 -9.42 -22.00 -14.88
CA GLU A 621 -9.20 -23.44 -14.87
C GLU A 621 -9.31 -24.05 -13.46
N ARG A 622 -8.95 -23.27 -12.43
CA ARG A 622 -9.06 -23.67 -11.03
C ARG A 622 -10.50 -24.09 -10.65
N TYR A 623 -11.49 -23.39 -11.19
CA TYR A 623 -12.89 -23.57 -10.81
C TYR A 623 -13.71 -24.37 -11.83
N VAL A 624 -13.38 -24.24 -13.12
CA VAL A 624 -14.10 -24.93 -14.18
C VAL A 624 -13.42 -26.21 -14.66
N GLY A 625 -12.20 -26.47 -14.22
CA GLY A 625 -11.39 -27.58 -14.72
C GLY A 625 -10.85 -27.33 -16.15
N LEU A 626 -10.05 -28.27 -16.64
CA LEU A 626 -9.43 -28.16 -17.97
C LEU A 626 -10.46 -28.31 -19.11
N LYS A 627 -11.56 -29.00 -18.87
CA LYS A 627 -12.64 -29.26 -19.86
C LYS A 627 -13.78 -28.25 -19.81
N GLY A 628 -13.93 -27.53 -18.69
CA GLY A 628 -14.93 -26.50 -18.54
C GLY A 628 -14.74 -25.34 -19.52
N ASP A 629 -15.82 -24.68 -19.89
CA ASP A 629 -15.75 -23.55 -20.81
C ASP A 629 -15.54 -22.22 -20.06
N ARG A 630 -14.93 -21.26 -20.76
CA ARG A 630 -14.52 -19.97 -20.23
C ARG A 630 -14.87 -18.87 -21.21
N ILE A 631 -15.99 -18.20 -20.99
CA ILE A 631 -16.39 -17.00 -21.74
C ILE A 631 -15.62 -15.83 -21.17
N GLY A 632 -14.58 -15.40 -21.88
CA GLY A 632 -13.68 -14.32 -21.47
C GLY A 632 -12.95 -13.74 -22.67
N MET A 633 -12.23 -12.63 -22.44
CA MET A 633 -11.46 -11.95 -23.46
C MET A 633 -10.27 -12.79 -23.92
N LYS A 634 -10.06 -12.83 -25.23
CA LYS A 634 -8.93 -13.50 -25.91
C LYS A 634 -8.01 -12.51 -26.61
N THR A 635 -8.46 -11.27 -26.75
CA THR A 635 -7.79 -10.16 -27.42
C THR A 635 -8.12 -8.87 -26.67
N PHE A 636 -7.48 -7.78 -26.99
CA PHE A 636 -7.90 -6.46 -26.57
C PHE A 636 -9.33 -6.15 -27.07
N GLY A 637 -9.98 -5.18 -26.42
CA GLY A 637 -11.32 -4.72 -26.79
C GLY A 637 -11.36 -3.95 -28.11
N ALA A 638 -12.40 -3.16 -28.30
CA ALA A 638 -12.57 -2.30 -29.47
C ALA A 638 -13.40 -1.05 -29.11
N SER A 639 -13.31 0.01 -29.92
CA SER A 639 -14.15 1.20 -29.77
C SER A 639 -15.50 0.97 -30.42
N ALA A 640 -16.54 0.81 -29.64
CA ALA A 640 -17.94 0.71 -30.08
C ALA A 640 -18.90 0.84 -28.90
N PRO A 641 -20.21 1.06 -29.13
CA PRO A 641 -21.23 0.94 -28.09
C PRO A 641 -21.21 -0.43 -27.40
N LEU A 642 -21.45 -0.46 -26.10
CA LEU A 642 -21.35 -1.68 -25.26
C LEU A 642 -22.09 -2.89 -25.85
N LYS A 643 -23.32 -2.69 -26.38
CA LYS A 643 -24.12 -3.80 -26.94
C LYS A 643 -23.41 -4.47 -28.11
N GLU A 644 -22.76 -3.71 -28.99
CA GLU A 644 -22.00 -4.23 -30.12
C GLU A 644 -20.76 -4.99 -29.64
N LEU A 645 -20.08 -4.47 -28.61
CA LEU A 645 -18.94 -5.14 -28.01
C LEU A 645 -19.33 -6.46 -27.35
N GLN A 646 -20.45 -6.50 -26.62
CA GLN A 646 -20.97 -7.72 -26.02
C GLN A 646 -21.27 -8.79 -27.08
N GLN A 647 -21.90 -8.42 -28.19
CA GLN A 647 -22.13 -9.33 -29.31
C GLN A 647 -20.84 -9.82 -29.95
N LYS A 648 -19.93 -8.88 -30.27
CA LYS A 648 -18.64 -9.18 -30.90
C LYS A 648 -17.78 -10.15 -30.11
N PHE A 649 -17.73 -9.97 -28.78
CA PHE A 649 -16.88 -10.77 -27.90
C PHE A 649 -17.60 -11.94 -27.21
N GLY A 650 -18.89 -12.15 -27.50
CA GLY A 650 -19.66 -13.31 -27.03
C GLY A 650 -20.16 -13.19 -25.59
N PHE A 651 -20.32 -11.98 -25.06
CA PHE A 651 -20.88 -11.75 -23.72
C PHE A 651 -22.40 -11.52 -23.79
N THR A 652 -23.13 -12.57 -24.16
CA THR A 652 -24.59 -12.60 -24.25
C THR A 652 -25.16 -13.81 -23.52
N ALA A 653 -26.41 -13.74 -23.05
CA ALA A 653 -27.08 -14.89 -22.43
C ALA A 653 -27.10 -16.11 -23.36
N GLY A 654 -27.38 -15.91 -24.66
CA GLY A 654 -27.37 -16.99 -25.65
C GLY A 654 -26.01 -17.68 -25.81
N ALA A 655 -24.90 -16.95 -25.68
CA ALA A 655 -23.56 -17.55 -25.69
C ALA A 655 -23.33 -18.42 -24.43
N VAL A 656 -23.80 -17.97 -23.27
CA VAL A 656 -23.73 -18.73 -22.02
C VAL A 656 -24.58 -20.00 -22.14
N VAL A 657 -25.81 -19.91 -22.67
CA VAL A 657 -26.70 -21.07 -22.94
C VAL A 657 -26.02 -22.09 -23.85
N SER A 658 -25.45 -21.63 -24.97
CA SER A 658 -24.76 -22.51 -25.91
C SER A 658 -23.57 -23.24 -25.27
N ALA A 659 -22.75 -22.53 -24.49
CA ALA A 659 -21.63 -23.11 -23.77
C ALA A 659 -22.10 -24.12 -22.71
N ALA A 660 -23.17 -23.81 -21.98
CA ALA A 660 -23.74 -24.70 -20.96
C ALA A 660 -24.26 -25.98 -21.58
N LEU A 661 -25.04 -25.92 -22.66
CA LEU A 661 -25.56 -27.08 -23.38
C LEU A 661 -24.44 -27.98 -23.91
N GLU A 662 -23.36 -27.37 -24.44
CA GLU A 662 -22.21 -28.14 -24.89
C GLU A 662 -21.51 -28.85 -23.72
N GLN A 663 -21.35 -28.18 -22.57
CA GLN A 663 -20.80 -28.78 -21.36
C GLN A 663 -21.67 -29.95 -20.85
N VAL A 664 -22.97 -29.76 -20.76
CA VAL A 664 -23.91 -30.85 -20.36
C VAL A 664 -23.76 -32.03 -21.31
N LYS A 665 -23.78 -31.82 -22.64
CA LYS A 665 -23.59 -32.86 -23.63
C LYS A 665 -22.27 -33.62 -23.48
N GLN A 666 -21.16 -32.89 -23.24
CA GLN A 666 -19.84 -33.52 -23.06
C GLN A 666 -19.76 -34.42 -21.82
N HIS A 667 -20.51 -34.10 -20.78
CA HIS A 667 -20.49 -34.84 -19.51
C HIS A 667 -21.63 -35.84 -19.36
N ALA A 668 -22.69 -35.77 -20.18
CA ALA A 668 -23.77 -36.77 -20.22
C ALA A 668 -23.38 -38.09 -20.92
N VAL A 669 -22.29 -38.10 -21.66
CA VAL A 669 -21.81 -39.27 -22.45
C VAL A 669 -20.91 -40.21 -21.60
N ARG A 670 -20.86 -40.01 -20.30
CA ARG A 670 -20.20 -40.92 -19.33
C ARG A 670 -21.25 -41.67 -18.53
#